data_84479a4b4a35f8241ce38d7776e53d0d
#
_entry.id   84479a4b4a35f8241ce38d7776e53d0d
#
_cell.length_a   1.000
_cell.length_b   1.000
_cell.length_c   1.000
_cell.angle_alpha   90.00
_cell.angle_beta   90.00
_cell.angle_gamma   90.00
#
_symmetry.space_group_name_H-M   'P 1'
#
loop_
_entity.id
_entity.type
_entity.pdbx_description
1 polymer ?
#
loop_
_entity_poly.entity_id
_entity_poly.type
_entity_poly.pdbx_seq_one_letter_code
_entity_poly.pdbx_strand_id
1 'polypeptide(L)'
;MKRDDEVTGRLPVQPISQDVLVQKYLKPGEQGADDLFQRVAAALASVEKEELRDTWRERFLANLQAGAIGAGRIMSAAGTGLEATLINCFVQPVGDCIQGQDADGYPGIYEALREAAETMRRGGGVGYDFSRIRPRGAAVRATASLASGPCSYIDVFDRSCSTVESAGARRGAQMGVLRIDHPDVLEFITAKRTPGRWSNFNVSVAVSDAFMQALEADGDWALVHRAQPGGALIAQGAVKEGDRWVYRRLPARALWDTVMRSAYDFAEPGILFTDTINKDNNLRELERIDATNPCGEQPLPPYGCCDLGPVILPRFVRHPFSIGGKAGFDFDAFGAAVAVQVRALDNVLDLSFWPLPQQRAEAMAKRRIGVGFTGLGDALAMLCLRYDEAEGREMAARIARTLRDAAYAASVALAREKGAFPAFDAQSHLAPGTFASRLDPALQAQIREHGLRNSHLVSIAPTGTVSLAFADNASNGIEPAFSWTYRRKKREADGSVSEYQVEDHAWRLYRFLGGDIERLPAYFVSALSMPASAHLAMMEAVQPYVDTAISKTVNVPAEFPYADFKGLYQQAWNAGLKGLATYRPNTIVGSVLDAAPAQAQPEAQAAAVAADPMRAQIESRPKGALNALADKIEYWTSQGRQTLYLVVSFLPLADGRERAVEFFMPVGQNGESQQWVTASMRLLSLAARGGFLERALADMRKVAWDRGPVRLGHYRKADGTLVPQWHDSEVAAIAFAIQNLIARRGNLEEGASPDGASSIEAPAPMAGAKCPECGAHAMIRKDGCDFCTQCGHVGSCG
;
A
#
# COMPACT_ATOMS: atom_id res chain seq x y z
N MET A 1 -19.16 -8.00 42.77
CA MET A 1 -19.53 -6.63 42.42
C MET A 1 -20.48 -6.72 41.23
N LYS A 2 -21.77 -6.41 41.44
CA LYS A 2 -22.75 -6.34 40.36
C LYS A 2 -22.36 -5.15 39.48
N ARG A 3 -22.22 -5.41 38.19
CA ARG A 3 -21.94 -4.36 37.18
C ARG A 3 -23.17 -3.46 37.12
N ASP A 4 -22.93 -2.14 36.97
CA ASP A 4 -23.96 -1.14 36.64
C ASP A 4 -24.37 -1.30 35.17
N ASP A 5 -25.04 -2.41 34.85
CA ASP A 5 -25.49 -2.76 33.49
C ASP A 5 -26.87 -2.17 33.14
N GLU A 6 -27.38 -1.22 33.93
CA GLU A 6 -28.78 -0.77 33.80
C GLU A 6 -28.98 0.50 32.94
N VAL A 7 -27.96 1.09 32.29
CA VAL A 7 -28.18 2.32 31.49
C VAL A 7 -27.61 2.27 30.06
N THR A 8 -26.89 1.23 29.64
CA THR A 8 -26.38 1.17 28.26
C THR A 8 -26.84 -0.08 27.55
N GLY A 9 -27.88 0.04 26.74
CA GLY A 9 -28.15 -0.97 25.72
C GLY A 9 -26.88 -1.24 24.92
N ARG A 10 -26.59 -2.50 24.59
CA ARG A 10 -25.39 -2.92 23.86
C ARG A 10 -25.47 -2.35 22.43
N LEU A 11 -24.40 -1.64 21.98
CA LEU A 11 -24.32 -1.13 20.62
C LEU A 11 -24.52 -2.28 19.59
N PRO A 12 -25.49 -2.19 18.65
CA PRO A 12 -25.75 -3.24 17.67
C PRO A 12 -24.54 -3.48 16.78
N VAL A 13 -24.26 -4.74 16.43
CA VAL A 13 -23.17 -5.11 15.52
C VAL A 13 -23.45 -4.60 14.10
N GLN A 14 -22.44 -4.07 13.42
CA GLN A 14 -22.58 -3.62 12.02
C GLN A 14 -22.73 -4.82 11.07
N PRO A 15 -23.55 -4.71 9.99
CA PRO A 15 -23.70 -5.77 9.01
C PRO A 15 -22.38 -6.27 8.41
N ILE A 16 -21.46 -5.36 8.09
CA ILE A 16 -20.13 -5.70 7.58
C ILE A 16 -19.29 -6.47 8.60
N SER A 17 -19.37 -6.14 9.89
CA SER A 17 -18.66 -6.83 10.94
C SER A 17 -19.16 -8.27 11.09
N GLN A 18 -20.48 -8.45 11.07
CA GLN A 18 -21.12 -9.77 11.09
C GLN A 18 -20.72 -10.61 9.86
N ASP A 19 -20.77 -10.01 8.68
CA ASP A 19 -20.40 -10.69 7.44
C ASP A 19 -18.93 -11.14 7.43
N VAL A 20 -17.99 -10.25 7.84
CA VAL A 20 -16.57 -10.59 7.97
C VAL A 20 -16.32 -11.66 9.01
N LEU A 21 -17.03 -11.62 10.15
CA LEU A 21 -16.95 -12.65 11.19
C LEU A 21 -17.37 -14.01 10.63
N VAL A 22 -18.52 -14.09 9.99
CA VAL A 22 -19.07 -15.34 9.42
C VAL A 22 -18.15 -15.89 8.33
N GLN A 23 -17.76 -15.08 7.36
CA GLN A 23 -17.04 -15.57 6.19
C GLN A 23 -15.57 -15.93 6.46
N LYS A 24 -14.93 -15.25 7.42
CA LYS A 24 -13.47 -15.41 7.62
C LYS A 24 -13.10 -16.19 8.88
N TYR A 25 -13.95 -16.17 9.90
CA TYR A 25 -13.54 -16.64 11.21
C TYR A 25 -14.36 -17.80 11.74
N LEU A 26 -15.69 -17.79 11.58
CA LEU A 26 -16.54 -18.87 12.07
C LEU A 26 -16.30 -20.18 11.32
N LYS A 27 -16.48 -21.28 12.02
CA LYS A 27 -16.43 -22.65 11.49
C LYS A 27 -17.81 -23.25 11.47
N PRO A 28 -18.06 -24.32 10.68
CA PRO A 28 -19.32 -25.03 10.67
C PRO A 28 -19.75 -25.43 12.10
N GLY A 29 -20.93 -25.00 12.50
CA GLY A 29 -21.50 -25.24 13.85
C GLY A 29 -21.33 -24.08 14.82
N GLU A 30 -20.46 -23.10 14.53
CA GLU A 30 -20.32 -21.89 15.36
C GLU A 30 -21.41 -20.86 15.00
N GLN A 31 -22.08 -20.30 16.02
CA GLN A 31 -23.17 -19.33 15.85
C GLN A 31 -22.69 -17.87 15.95
N GLY A 32 -21.54 -17.62 16.57
CA GLY A 32 -21.04 -16.27 16.79
C GLY A 32 -19.66 -16.20 17.41
N ALA A 33 -19.28 -15.00 17.83
CA ALA A 33 -17.96 -14.75 18.40
C ALA A 33 -17.70 -15.54 19.68
N ASP A 34 -18.70 -15.82 20.49
CA ASP A 34 -18.52 -16.57 21.74
C ASP A 34 -18.08 -18.02 21.49
N ASP A 35 -18.67 -18.72 20.51
CA ASP A 35 -18.26 -20.08 20.14
C ASP A 35 -16.82 -20.08 19.60
N LEU A 36 -16.50 -19.12 18.75
CA LEU A 36 -15.15 -18.91 18.24
C LEU A 36 -14.16 -18.67 19.38
N PHE A 37 -14.49 -17.83 20.35
CA PHE A 37 -13.62 -17.54 21.50
C PHE A 37 -13.41 -18.79 22.37
N GLN A 38 -14.45 -19.61 22.57
CA GLN A 38 -14.32 -20.89 23.27
C GLN A 38 -13.36 -21.84 22.54
N ARG A 39 -13.49 -21.98 21.21
CA ARG A 39 -12.58 -22.80 20.42
C ARG A 39 -11.13 -22.33 20.52
N VAL A 40 -10.89 -21.03 20.35
CA VAL A 40 -9.54 -20.46 20.42
C VAL A 40 -8.96 -20.61 21.83
N ALA A 41 -9.73 -20.31 22.88
CA ALA A 41 -9.29 -20.45 24.26
C ALA A 41 -8.93 -21.90 24.62
N ALA A 42 -9.74 -22.86 24.18
CA ALA A 42 -9.46 -24.28 24.38
C ALA A 42 -8.17 -24.72 23.66
N ALA A 43 -7.98 -24.26 22.40
CA ALA A 43 -6.76 -24.55 21.66
C ALA A 43 -5.52 -23.97 22.32
N LEU A 44 -5.55 -22.71 22.75
CA LEU A 44 -4.43 -22.07 23.45
C LEU A 44 -4.10 -22.77 24.77
N ALA A 45 -5.10 -23.26 25.50
CA ALA A 45 -4.89 -23.97 26.74
C ALA A 45 -4.38 -25.41 26.56
N SER A 46 -4.53 -26.00 25.37
CA SER A 46 -4.13 -27.41 25.12
C SER A 46 -2.66 -27.69 25.28
N VAL A 47 -1.80 -26.68 25.11
CA VAL A 47 -0.34 -26.77 25.27
C VAL A 47 0.15 -26.49 26.71
N GLU A 48 -0.79 -26.14 27.61
CA GLU A 48 -0.49 -26.00 29.04
C GLU A 48 -0.39 -27.38 29.72
N LYS A 49 0.24 -27.41 30.89
CA LYS A 49 0.24 -28.61 31.75
C LYS A 49 -1.19 -29.03 32.07
N GLU A 50 -1.45 -30.32 32.10
CA GLU A 50 -2.80 -30.88 32.19
C GLU A 50 -3.60 -30.28 33.35
N GLU A 51 -2.97 -30.14 34.51
CA GLU A 51 -3.56 -29.59 35.73
C GLU A 51 -3.92 -28.10 35.66
N LEU A 52 -3.35 -27.36 34.65
CA LEU A 52 -3.56 -25.93 34.47
C LEU A 52 -4.49 -25.60 33.28
N ARG A 53 -4.82 -26.60 32.45
CA ARG A 53 -5.56 -26.37 31.17
C ARG A 53 -6.91 -25.69 31.38
N ASP A 54 -7.72 -26.16 32.36
CA ASP A 54 -9.03 -25.57 32.60
C ASP A 54 -8.91 -24.14 33.13
N THR A 55 -7.98 -23.89 34.05
CA THR A 55 -7.73 -22.54 34.56
C THR A 55 -7.31 -21.58 33.44
N TRP A 56 -6.40 -22.02 32.55
CA TRP A 56 -5.96 -21.16 31.45
C TRP A 56 -7.00 -21.04 30.34
N ARG A 57 -7.79 -22.06 30.08
CA ARG A 57 -8.94 -21.95 29.16
C ARG A 57 -9.91 -20.84 29.59
N GLU A 58 -10.29 -20.82 30.87
CA GLU A 58 -11.16 -19.77 31.41
C GLU A 58 -10.51 -18.38 31.33
N ARG A 59 -9.23 -18.25 31.66
CA ARG A 59 -8.50 -16.99 31.57
C ARG A 59 -8.37 -16.49 30.14
N PHE A 60 -8.04 -17.35 29.19
CA PHE A 60 -7.97 -16.99 27.78
C PHE A 60 -9.34 -16.60 27.24
N LEU A 61 -10.41 -17.31 27.60
CA LEU A 61 -11.77 -16.95 27.20
C LEU A 61 -12.16 -15.57 27.74
N ALA A 62 -11.95 -15.33 29.02
CA ALA A 62 -12.24 -14.03 29.65
C ALA A 62 -11.41 -12.89 29.00
N ASN A 63 -10.17 -13.17 28.63
CA ASN A 63 -9.28 -12.19 27.98
C ASN A 63 -9.75 -11.85 26.56
N LEU A 64 -10.15 -12.86 25.77
CA LEU A 64 -10.74 -12.68 24.44
C LEU A 64 -12.02 -11.84 24.52
N GLN A 65 -12.90 -12.13 25.49
CA GLN A 65 -14.13 -11.38 25.74
C GLN A 65 -13.86 -9.94 26.22
N ALA A 66 -12.77 -9.72 26.94
CA ALA A 66 -12.32 -8.39 27.36
C ALA A 66 -11.72 -7.57 26.19
N GLY A 67 -11.41 -8.21 25.06
CA GLY A 67 -10.91 -7.55 23.86
C GLY A 67 -9.42 -7.74 23.57
N ALA A 68 -8.73 -8.65 24.28
CA ALA A 68 -7.38 -9.08 23.90
C ALA A 68 -7.49 -10.26 22.95
N ILE A 69 -7.39 -10.00 21.65
CA ILE A 69 -7.66 -10.98 20.58
C ILE A 69 -6.39 -11.40 19.85
N GLY A 70 -6.40 -12.58 19.26
CA GLY A 70 -5.34 -13.02 18.36
C GLY A 70 -5.41 -12.33 17.01
N ALA A 71 -4.30 -12.30 16.29
CA ALA A 71 -4.30 -11.91 14.89
C ALA A 71 -5.19 -12.85 14.05
N GLY A 72 -5.51 -12.41 12.84
CA GLY A 72 -6.50 -13.09 12.01
C GLY A 72 -6.28 -14.58 11.81
N ARG A 73 -5.04 -15.05 11.78
CA ARG A 73 -4.72 -16.49 11.64
C ARG A 73 -5.02 -17.28 12.90
N ILE A 74 -4.71 -16.74 14.07
CA ILE A 74 -5.04 -17.36 15.36
C ILE A 74 -6.56 -17.51 15.45
N MET A 75 -7.30 -16.42 15.23
CA MET A 75 -8.76 -16.44 15.34
C MET A 75 -9.44 -17.36 14.33
N SER A 76 -8.88 -17.49 13.12
CA SER A 76 -9.49 -18.31 12.06
C SER A 76 -9.11 -19.79 12.11
N ALA A 77 -7.93 -20.17 12.63
CA ALA A 77 -7.39 -21.52 12.47
C ALA A 77 -7.07 -22.25 13.79
N ALA A 78 -6.87 -21.55 14.92
CA ALA A 78 -6.61 -22.23 16.20
C ALA A 78 -7.79 -23.13 16.59
N GLY A 79 -7.49 -24.36 17.00
CA GLY A 79 -8.47 -25.37 17.38
C GLY A 79 -9.26 -25.97 16.20
N THR A 80 -8.78 -25.78 14.97
CA THR A 80 -9.34 -26.45 13.78
C THR A 80 -8.41 -27.58 13.32
N GLY A 81 -8.91 -28.50 12.49
CA GLY A 81 -8.08 -29.51 11.83
C GLY A 81 -7.29 -29.04 10.62
N LEU A 82 -7.19 -27.71 10.39
CA LEU A 82 -6.50 -27.15 9.26
C LEU A 82 -4.99 -27.16 9.46
N GLU A 83 -4.25 -27.65 8.48
CA GLU A 83 -2.79 -27.52 8.39
C GLU A 83 -2.40 -26.10 7.93
N ALA A 84 -2.80 -25.09 8.70
CA ALA A 84 -2.50 -23.69 8.46
C ALA A 84 -1.62 -23.16 9.59
N THR A 85 -0.67 -22.27 9.25
CA THR A 85 0.09 -21.59 10.28
C THR A 85 -0.77 -20.59 11.05
N LEU A 86 -0.57 -20.50 12.36
CA LEU A 86 -1.18 -19.47 13.20
C LEU A 86 -0.39 -18.15 13.13
N ILE A 87 0.79 -18.19 12.51
CA ILE A 87 1.72 -17.08 12.39
C ILE A 87 1.39 -16.27 11.14
N ASN A 88 1.37 -14.95 11.27
CA ASN A 88 1.03 -14.06 10.15
C ASN A 88 2.26 -13.59 9.36
N CYS A 89 3.40 -13.44 10.00
CA CYS A 89 4.55 -12.67 9.53
C CYS A 89 5.81 -13.52 9.50
N PHE A 90 6.45 -13.57 8.31
CA PHE A 90 7.69 -14.29 8.08
C PHE A 90 8.65 -13.46 7.25
N VAL A 91 9.95 -13.73 7.39
CA VAL A 91 10.99 -13.27 6.46
C VAL A 91 11.69 -14.49 5.86
N GLN A 92 11.74 -14.55 4.54
CA GLN A 92 12.39 -15.58 3.76
C GLN A 92 13.74 -15.07 3.28
N PRO A 93 14.87 -15.72 3.65
CA PRO A 93 16.16 -15.38 3.10
C PRO A 93 16.27 -15.76 1.62
N VAL A 94 17.06 -14.99 0.86
CA VAL A 94 17.33 -15.23 -0.57
C VAL A 94 18.84 -15.09 -0.81
N GLY A 95 19.48 -16.14 -1.31
CA GLY A 95 20.91 -16.17 -1.63
C GLY A 95 21.22 -15.81 -3.08
N ASP A 96 22.51 -15.57 -3.38
CA ASP A 96 23.00 -15.20 -4.71
C ASP A 96 23.37 -16.45 -5.56
N CYS A 97 22.45 -17.40 -5.64
CA CYS A 97 22.60 -18.58 -6.51
C CYS A 97 21.21 -19.05 -6.96
N ILE A 98 21.14 -19.85 -8.05
CA ILE A 98 19.86 -20.34 -8.58
C ILE A 98 19.30 -21.44 -7.67
N GLN A 99 20.11 -22.43 -7.31
CA GLN A 99 19.73 -23.57 -6.48
C GLN A 99 20.77 -23.82 -5.39
N GLY A 100 20.41 -24.64 -4.40
CA GLY A 100 21.26 -24.97 -3.26
C GLY A 100 21.36 -23.81 -2.29
N GLN A 101 22.58 -23.53 -1.81
CA GLN A 101 22.87 -22.44 -0.88
C GLN A 101 24.03 -21.59 -1.42
N ASP A 102 24.00 -20.29 -1.14
CA ASP A 102 25.12 -19.41 -1.42
C ASP A 102 26.27 -19.62 -0.42
N ALA A 103 27.39 -18.90 -0.60
CA ALA A 103 28.57 -19.03 0.24
C ALA A 103 28.32 -18.70 1.72
N ASP A 104 27.28 -17.94 2.04
CA ASP A 104 26.90 -17.56 3.39
C ASP A 104 25.78 -18.48 3.95
N GLY A 105 25.40 -19.54 3.22
CA GLY A 105 24.39 -20.52 3.64
C GLY A 105 22.95 -20.12 3.37
N TYR A 106 22.69 -19.05 2.59
CA TYR A 106 21.34 -18.63 2.22
C TYR A 106 20.79 -19.50 1.08
N PRO A 107 19.50 -19.88 1.12
CA PRO A 107 18.88 -20.68 0.07
C PRO A 107 18.93 -19.96 -1.27
N GLY A 108 19.19 -20.72 -2.32
CA GLY A 108 19.14 -20.20 -3.68
C GLY A 108 17.78 -19.62 -4.03
N ILE A 109 17.73 -18.82 -5.09
CA ILE A 109 16.54 -18.04 -5.47
C ILE A 109 15.31 -18.95 -5.65
N TYR A 110 15.46 -20.13 -6.28
CA TYR A 110 14.34 -21.05 -6.51
C TYR A 110 13.98 -21.90 -5.29
N GLU A 111 14.93 -22.22 -4.39
CA GLU A 111 14.64 -22.78 -3.08
C GLU A 111 13.86 -21.77 -2.23
N ALA A 112 14.29 -20.51 -2.19
CA ALA A 112 13.59 -19.43 -1.49
C ALA A 112 12.16 -19.22 -2.05
N LEU A 113 12.00 -19.27 -3.37
CA LEU A 113 10.69 -19.19 -4.02
C LEU A 113 9.76 -20.34 -3.59
N ARG A 114 10.27 -21.60 -3.59
CA ARG A 114 9.52 -22.78 -3.15
C ARG A 114 9.12 -22.69 -1.67
N GLU A 115 10.05 -22.29 -0.82
CA GLU A 115 9.84 -22.13 0.62
C GLU A 115 8.80 -21.04 0.91
N ALA A 116 8.91 -19.92 0.23
CA ALA A 116 7.96 -18.82 0.33
C ALA A 116 6.56 -19.21 -0.17
N ALA A 117 6.47 -19.95 -1.27
CA ALA A 117 5.20 -20.46 -1.81
C ALA A 117 4.50 -21.37 -0.79
N GLU A 118 5.23 -22.29 -0.12
CA GLU A 118 4.66 -23.15 0.93
C GLU A 118 4.23 -22.33 2.15
N THR A 119 5.02 -21.33 2.57
CA THR A 119 4.66 -20.43 3.67
C THR A 119 3.37 -19.65 3.35
N MET A 120 3.27 -19.08 2.14
CA MET A 120 2.07 -18.36 1.70
C MET A 120 0.85 -19.27 1.58
N ARG A 121 1.01 -20.47 1.03
CA ARG A 121 -0.06 -21.48 0.95
C ARG A 121 -0.62 -21.83 2.33
N ARG A 122 0.24 -21.92 3.36
CA ARG A 122 -0.18 -22.17 4.74
C ARG A 122 -0.71 -20.91 5.45
N GLY A 123 -0.69 -19.77 4.78
CA GLY A 123 -1.34 -18.54 5.24
C GLY A 123 -0.42 -17.45 5.78
N GLY A 124 0.90 -17.62 5.73
CA GLY A 124 1.87 -16.61 6.13
C GLY A 124 2.06 -15.52 5.07
N GLY A 125 2.27 -14.28 5.51
CA GLY A 125 2.80 -13.20 4.68
C GLY A 125 4.32 -13.21 4.73
N VAL A 126 5.01 -12.92 3.62
CA VAL A 126 6.46 -13.11 3.50
C VAL A 126 7.16 -11.84 3.06
N GLY A 127 8.22 -11.47 3.78
CA GLY A 127 9.16 -10.43 3.37
C GLY A 127 10.49 -11.00 2.90
N TYR A 128 11.21 -10.26 2.05
CA TYR A 128 12.48 -10.65 1.48
C TYR A 128 13.45 -9.48 1.45
N ASP A 129 14.74 -9.75 1.73
CA ASP A 129 15.82 -8.88 1.27
C ASP A 129 16.41 -9.46 -0.01
N PHE A 130 16.25 -8.73 -1.12
CA PHE A 130 16.81 -9.11 -2.42
C PHE A 130 18.22 -8.55 -2.67
N SER A 131 18.80 -7.85 -1.71
CA SER A 131 20.06 -7.11 -1.87
C SER A 131 21.29 -8.02 -1.99
N ARG A 132 21.16 -9.31 -1.69
CA ARG A 132 22.24 -10.29 -1.88
C ARG A 132 22.38 -10.75 -3.33
N ILE A 133 21.29 -10.72 -4.10
CA ILE A 133 21.29 -11.10 -5.53
C ILE A 133 22.17 -10.13 -6.30
N ARG A 134 23.11 -10.71 -7.07
CA ARG A 134 24.02 -9.91 -7.90
C ARG A 134 23.27 -9.00 -8.89
N PRO A 135 23.79 -7.79 -9.14
CA PRO A 135 23.11 -6.82 -10.01
C PRO A 135 23.05 -7.28 -11.44
N ARG A 136 22.14 -6.67 -12.20
CA ARG A 136 22.09 -6.79 -13.66
C ARG A 136 23.45 -6.46 -14.27
N GLY A 137 23.89 -7.32 -15.21
CA GLY A 137 25.17 -7.16 -15.87
C GLY A 137 26.38 -7.60 -15.07
N ALA A 138 26.21 -8.17 -13.86
CA ALA A 138 27.29 -8.84 -13.13
C ALA A 138 27.68 -10.13 -13.83
N ALA A 139 28.99 -10.49 -13.79
CA ALA A 139 29.50 -11.69 -14.41
C ALA A 139 29.04 -12.96 -13.70
N VAL A 140 28.55 -13.94 -14.47
CA VAL A 140 28.26 -15.31 -14.02
C VAL A 140 29.34 -16.24 -14.59
N ARG A 141 30.37 -16.49 -13.79
CA ARG A 141 31.59 -17.18 -14.26
C ARG A 141 31.31 -18.60 -14.78
N ALA A 142 30.45 -19.37 -14.10
CA ALA A 142 30.19 -20.75 -14.43
C ALA A 142 29.56 -20.94 -15.82
N THR A 143 28.79 -20.00 -16.29
CA THR A 143 28.09 -20.04 -17.58
C THR A 143 28.62 -19.03 -18.60
N ALA A 144 29.64 -18.24 -18.26
CA ALA A 144 30.16 -17.14 -19.07
C ALA A 144 29.06 -16.15 -19.55
N SER A 145 28.05 -15.93 -18.71
CA SER A 145 26.89 -15.07 -18.99
C SER A 145 26.83 -13.86 -18.05
N LEU A 146 25.83 -13.02 -18.23
CA LEU A 146 25.57 -11.86 -17.37
C LEU A 146 24.27 -12.08 -16.58
N ALA A 147 24.27 -11.60 -15.35
CA ALA A 147 23.11 -11.67 -14.46
C ALA A 147 21.99 -10.71 -14.91
N SER A 148 20.75 -11.12 -14.68
CA SER A 148 19.54 -10.31 -14.96
C SER A 148 19.18 -9.35 -13.83
N GLY A 149 19.75 -9.52 -12.64
CA GLY A 149 19.51 -8.69 -11.47
C GLY A 149 18.28 -9.04 -10.63
N PRO A 150 18.17 -8.50 -9.39
CA PRO A 150 17.09 -8.84 -8.45
C PRO A 150 15.69 -8.48 -8.99
N CYS A 151 15.53 -7.38 -9.71
CA CYS A 151 14.22 -6.94 -10.20
C CYS A 151 13.54 -7.97 -11.10
N SER A 152 14.31 -8.69 -11.92
CA SER A 152 13.80 -9.77 -12.77
C SER A 152 13.32 -10.98 -11.95
N TYR A 153 13.96 -11.27 -10.84
CA TYR A 153 13.51 -12.35 -9.96
C TYR A 153 12.31 -11.94 -9.12
N ILE A 154 12.19 -10.66 -8.72
CA ILE A 154 10.97 -10.15 -8.07
C ILE A 154 9.75 -10.34 -8.99
N ASP A 155 9.89 -10.18 -10.33
CA ASP A 155 8.84 -10.47 -11.30
C ASP A 155 8.38 -11.96 -11.20
N VAL A 156 9.33 -12.90 -11.00
CA VAL A 156 9.02 -14.34 -10.81
C VAL A 156 8.29 -14.58 -9.48
N PHE A 157 8.76 -13.98 -8.38
CA PHE A 157 8.11 -14.09 -7.07
C PHE A 157 6.71 -13.49 -7.08
N ASP A 158 6.50 -12.36 -7.74
CA ASP A 158 5.19 -11.72 -7.90
C ASP A 158 4.22 -12.64 -8.65
N ARG A 159 4.69 -13.22 -9.76
CA ARG A 159 3.88 -14.15 -10.53
C ARG A 159 3.55 -15.42 -9.76
N SER A 160 4.51 -15.99 -9.03
CA SER A 160 4.27 -17.14 -8.16
C SER A 160 3.20 -16.83 -7.11
N CYS A 161 3.30 -15.69 -6.43
CA CYS A 161 2.31 -15.28 -5.44
C CYS A 161 0.89 -15.16 -6.01
N SER A 162 0.76 -14.66 -7.24
CA SER A 162 -0.54 -14.51 -7.90
C SER A 162 -1.21 -15.84 -8.23
N THR A 163 -0.45 -16.97 -8.24
CA THR A 163 -0.93 -18.31 -8.57
C THR A 163 -1.16 -19.19 -7.35
N VAL A 164 -0.60 -18.84 -6.20
CA VAL A 164 -0.73 -19.61 -4.96
C VAL A 164 -1.93 -19.10 -4.16
N GLU A 165 -2.96 -19.95 -4.01
CA GLU A 165 -4.04 -19.67 -3.08
C GLU A 165 -3.58 -19.92 -1.65
N SER A 166 -3.83 -18.93 -0.78
CA SER A 166 -3.52 -19.00 0.64
C SER A 166 -4.67 -19.66 1.42
N ALA A 167 -4.34 -20.45 2.41
CA ALA A 167 -5.33 -21.04 3.31
C ALA A 167 -6.27 -19.96 3.89
N GLY A 168 -7.59 -20.16 3.75
CA GLY A 168 -8.61 -19.22 4.24
C GLY A 168 -8.92 -18.06 3.29
N ALA A 169 -8.88 -18.28 1.97
CA ALA A 169 -9.31 -17.34 0.92
C ALA A 169 -8.67 -15.94 0.98
N ARG A 170 -7.44 -15.82 1.46
CA ARG A 170 -6.67 -14.57 1.45
C ARG A 170 -5.58 -14.68 0.38
N ARG A 171 -5.42 -13.65 -0.46
CA ARG A 171 -4.28 -13.57 -1.37
C ARG A 171 -2.97 -13.50 -0.56
N GLY A 172 -1.91 -14.10 -1.08
CA GLY A 172 -0.57 -13.94 -0.55
C GLY A 172 -0.21 -12.45 -0.48
N ALA A 173 0.58 -12.08 0.53
CA ALA A 173 1.10 -10.73 0.66
C ALA A 173 2.61 -10.83 0.81
N GLN A 174 3.33 -9.99 0.06
CA GLN A 174 4.79 -9.99 0.01
C GLN A 174 5.36 -8.58 0.27
N MET A 175 6.58 -8.54 0.81
CA MET A 175 7.39 -7.34 0.93
C MET A 175 8.74 -7.58 0.27
N GLY A 176 9.09 -6.76 -0.70
CA GLY A 176 10.43 -6.72 -1.28
C GLY A 176 11.25 -5.57 -0.70
N VAL A 177 12.43 -5.89 -0.19
CA VAL A 177 13.39 -4.91 0.31
C VAL A 177 14.63 -4.92 -0.57
N LEU A 178 15.14 -3.73 -0.91
CA LEU A 178 16.43 -3.57 -1.56
C LEU A 178 17.21 -2.44 -0.89
N ARG A 179 18.51 -2.67 -0.62
CA ARG A 179 19.36 -1.66 -0.02
C ARG A 179 19.58 -0.48 -0.94
N ILE A 180 19.68 0.71 -0.37
CA ILE A 180 19.92 1.97 -1.08
C ILE A 180 21.28 2.01 -1.81
N ASP A 181 22.23 1.16 -1.41
CA ASP A 181 23.54 1.02 -2.05
C ASP A 181 23.61 -0.06 -3.14
N HIS A 182 22.50 -0.77 -3.41
CA HIS A 182 22.48 -1.81 -4.44
C HIS A 182 22.54 -1.20 -5.85
N PRO A 183 23.34 -1.73 -6.80
CA PRO A 183 23.45 -1.18 -8.16
C PRO A 183 22.13 -1.07 -8.93
N ASP A 184 21.17 -1.96 -8.69
CA ASP A 184 19.87 -1.96 -9.38
C ASP A 184 18.78 -1.17 -8.61
N VAL A 185 19.14 -0.39 -7.58
CA VAL A 185 18.17 0.32 -6.74
C VAL A 185 17.31 1.30 -7.54
N LEU A 186 17.84 1.94 -8.59
CA LEU A 186 17.06 2.85 -9.43
C LEU A 186 15.94 2.13 -10.20
N GLU A 187 16.21 0.92 -10.74
CA GLU A 187 15.17 0.09 -11.36
C GLU A 187 14.13 -0.33 -10.32
N PHE A 188 14.56 -0.76 -9.12
CA PHE A 188 13.68 -1.16 -8.03
C PHE A 188 12.73 -0.03 -7.61
N ILE A 189 13.24 1.20 -7.39
CA ILE A 189 12.46 2.37 -6.99
C ILE A 189 11.36 2.69 -8.01
N THR A 190 11.68 2.52 -9.30
CA THR A 190 10.79 2.94 -10.38
C THR A 190 9.93 1.81 -10.94
N ALA A 191 10.12 0.57 -10.49
CA ALA A 191 9.46 -0.61 -11.04
C ALA A 191 7.93 -0.51 -11.04
N LYS A 192 7.34 -0.05 -9.94
CA LYS A 192 5.87 0.07 -9.78
C LYS A 192 5.26 1.28 -10.49
N ARG A 193 6.06 2.12 -11.16
CA ARG A 193 5.54 3.12 -12.12
C ARG A 193 4.94 2.46 -13.35
N THR A 194 5.35 1.22 -13.66
CA THR A 194 4.73 0.41 -14.70
C THR A 194 3.45 -0.22 -14.13
N PRO A 195 2.26 0.12 -14.68
CA PRO A 195 1.00 -0.41 -14.19
C PRO A 195 0.98 -1.95 -14.17
N GLY A 196 0.57 -2.52 -13.04
CA GLY A 196 0.47 -3.97 -12.86
C GLY A 196 1.76 -4.69 -12.53
N ARG A 197 2.94 -4.04 -12.57
CA ARG A 197 4.19 -4.66 -12.14
C ARG A 197 4.22 -4.75 -10.60
N TRP A 198 4.56 -5.92 -10.08
CA TRP A 198 4.65 -6.25 -8.66
C TRP A 198 3.37 -5.95 -7.85
N SER A 199 2.23 -6.31 -8.42
CA SER A 199 0.91 -6.04 -7.82
C SER A 199 0.66 -6.82 -6.51
N ASN A 200 1.44 -7.88 -6.25
CA ASN A 200 1.38 -8.68 -5.03
C ASN A 200 2.52 -8.35 -4.05
N PHE A 201 3.34 -7.35 -4.35
CA PHE A 201 4.41 -6.84 -3.48
C PHE A 201 4.10 -5.44 -2.95
N ASN A 202 4.35 -5.23 -1.68
CA ASN A 202 4.79 -3.95 -1.16
C ASN A 202 6.31 -3.87 -1.32
N VAL A 203 6.85 -2.70 -1.59
CA VAL A 203 8.28 -2.51 -1.78
C VAL A 203 8.82 -1.42 -0.87
N SER A 204 10.01 -1.66 -0.29
CA SER A 204 10.68 -0.69 0.57
C SER A 204 12.17 -0.62 0.27
N VAL A 205 12.74 0.57 0.34
CA VAL A 205 14.18 0.77 0.25
C VAL A 205 14.77 0.76 1.66
N ALA A 206 15.80 -0.06 1.85
CA ALA A 206 16.56 -0.11 3.10
C ALA A 206 17.63 0.98 3.10
N VAL A 207 17.46 1.97 3.95
CA VAL A 207 18.30 3.16 4.05
C VAL A 207 19.18 3.06 5.29
N SER A 208 20.50 3.32 5.12
CA SER A 208 21.47 3.36 6.21
C SER A 208 21.67 4.79 6.73
N ASP A 209 22.15 4.91 7.97
CA ASP A 209 22.57 6.20 8.54
C ASP A 209 23.66 6.86 7.69
N ALA A 210 24.60 6.05 7.15
CA ALA A 210 25.65 6.54 6.26
C ALA A 210 25.08 7.22 4.99
N PHE A 211 23.98 6.68 4.42
CA PHE A 211 23.31 7.33 3.29
C PHE A 211 22.66 8.65 3.72
N MET A 212 21.97 8.67 4.85
CA MET A 212 21.34 9.91 5.36
C MET A 212 22.37 11.00 5.66
N GLN A 213 23.51 10.63 6.21
CA GLN A 213 24.64 11.55 6.43
C GLN A 213 25.24 12.06 5.11
N ALA A 214 25.39 11.19 4.09
CA ALA A 214 25.83 11.61 2.76
C ALA A 214 24.83 12.55 2.10
N LEU A 215 23.52 12.34 2.31
CA LEU A 215 22.45 13.22 1.85
C LEU A 215 22.52 14.60 2.51
N GLU A 216 22.74 14.67 3.82
CA GLU A 216 22.88 15.92 4.57
C GLU A 216 24.14 16.70 4.14
N ALA A 217 25.23 15.98 3.89
CA ALA A 217 26.50 16.55 3.42
C ALA A 217 26.50 16.92 1.93
N ASP A 218 25.38 16.70 1.20
CA ASP A 218 25.30 16.86 -0.26
C ASP A 218 26.40 16.11 -1.03
N GLY A 219 26.75 14.94 -0.51
CA GLY A 219 27.86 14.12 -1.01
C GLY A 219 27.42 13.10 -2.06
N ASP A 220 28.43 12.39 -2.59
CA ASP A 220 28.22 11.27 -3.51
C ASP A 220 27.90 9.97 -2.76
N TRP A 221 27.12 9.11 -3.41
CA TRP A 221 26.79 7.78 -2.92
C TRP A 221 27.25 6.70 -3.91
N ALA A 222 27.93 5.66 -3.39
CA ALA A 222 28.40 4.55 -4.18
C ALA A 222 27.36 3.43 -4.22
N LEU A 223 27.00 2.96 -5.39
CA LEU A 223 26.24 1.73 -5.59
C LEU A 223 27.20 0.55 -5.68
N VAL A 224 27.10 -0.37 -4.75
CA VAL A 224 28.13 -1.40 -4.49
C VAL A 224 27.57 -2.82 -4.40
N HIS A 225 28.35 -3.80 -4.85
CA HIS A 225 28.04 -5.21 -4.67
C HIS A 225 29.33 -6.06 -4.60
N ARG A 226 29.26 -7.27 -4.01
CA ARG A 226 30.39 -8.23 -3.98
C ARG A 226 30.65 -8.88 -5.34
N ALA A 227 29.62 -9.07 -6.16
CA ALA A 227 29.74 -9.67 -7.48
C ALA A 227 30.56 -8.79 -8.43
N GLN A 228 31.38 -9.42 -9.25
CA GLN A 228 32.18 -8.72 -10.26
C GLN A 228 31.27 -8.22 -11.40
N PRO A 229 31.37 -6.96 -11.81
CA PRO A 229 30.72 -6.45 -13.02
C PRO A 229 31.19 -7.17 -14.28
N GLY A 230 30.34 -7.25 -15.29
CA GLY A 230 30.73 -7.66 -16.64
C GLY A 230 31.67 -6.64 -17.31
N GLY A 231 32.37 -7.08 -18.37
CA GLY A 231 33.40 -6.26 -19.04
C GLY A 231 32.89 -4.90 -19.51
N ALA A 232 31.64 -4.80 -19.97
CA ALA A 232 31.03 -3.54 -20.38
C ALA A 232 30.90 -2.54 -19.22
N LEU A 233 30.49 -2.98 -18.04
CA LEU A 233 30.38 -2.13 -16.85
C LEU A 233 31.76 -1.71 -16.33
N ILE A 234 32.77 -2.59 -16.41
CA ILE A 234 34.15 -2.24 -16.07
C ILE A 234 34.67 -1.16 -17.04
N ALA A 235 34.39 -1.31 -18.33
CA ALA A 235 34.76 -0.29 -19.32
C ALA A 235 34.03 1.06 -19.13
N GLN A 236 32.87 1.05 -18.49
CA GLN A 236 32.11 2.24 -18.08
C GLN A 236 32.57 2.84 -16.74
N GLY A 237 33.60 2.27 -16.12
CA GLY A 237 34.18 2.83 -14.90
C GLY A 237 33.85 2.10 -13.60
N ALA A 238 33.26 0.91 -13.65
CA ALA A 238 33.10 0.09 -12.45
C ALA A 238 34.47 -0.35 -11.93
N VAL A 239 34.72 -0.12 -10.62
CA VAL A 239 36.03 -0.31 -9.98
C VAL A 239 35.90 -1.13 -8.71
N LYS A 240 36.92 -1.93 -8.42
CA LYS A 240 36.96 -2.69 -7.16
C LYS A 240 37.54 -1.84 -6.04
N GLU A 241 36.80 -1.69 -4.95
CA GLU A 241 37.23 -1.03 -3.73
C GLU A 241 37.06 -1.98 -2.53
N GLY A 242 38.17 -2.36 -1.91
CA GLY A 242 38.19 -3.35 -0.86
C GLY A 242 37.65 -4.72 -1.31
N ASP A 243 36.65 -5.24 -0.61
CA ASP A 243 35.98 -6.52 -0.89
C ASP A 243 34.79 -6.39 -1.86
N ARG A 244 34.42 -5.16 -2.26
CA ARG A 244 33.27 -4.85 -3.09
C ARG A 244 33.67 -4.19 -4.42
N TRP A 245 32.74 -4.23 -5.37
CA TRP A 245 32.78 -3.47 -6.60
C TRP A 245 31.84 -2.26 -6.51
N VAL A 246 32.35 -1.09 -6.80
CA VAL A 246 31.58 0.12 -7.05
C VAL A 246 31.13 0.08 -8.50
N TYR A 247 29.86 -0.15 -8.75
CA TYR A 247 29.27 -0.17 -10.08
C TYR A 247 29.06 1.23 -10.63
N ARG A 248 28.70 2.16 -9.75
CA ARG A 248 28.41 3.55 -10.09
C ARG A 248 28.47 4.43 -8.85
N ARG A 249 28.84 5.70 -9.03
CA ARG A 249 28.64 6.77 -8.05
C ARG A 249 27.65 7.79 -8.59
N LEU A 250 26.82 8.35 -7.72
CA LEU A 250 25.85 9.39 -8.03
C LEU A 250 25.63 10.28 -6.80
N PRO A 251 25.18 11.54 -6.98
CA PRO A 251 24.84 12.39 -5.86
C PRO A 251 23.75 11.75 -4.99
N ALA A 252 23.96 11.65 -3.68
CA ALA A 252 22.97 11.09 -2.75
C ALA A 252 21.61 11.79 -2.87
N ARG A 253 21.62 13.12 -3.07
CA ARG A 253 20.41 13.91 -3.29
C ARG A 253 19.62 13.48 -4.52
N ALA A 254 20.28 13.18 -5.64
CA ALA A 254 19.61 12.74 -6.86
C ALA A 254 18.92 11.38 -6.68
N LEU A 255 19.58 10.44 -5.96
CA LEU A 255 18.99 9.16 -5.61
C LEU A 255 17.79 9.34 -4.68
N TRP A 256 17.96 10.17 -3.63
CA TRP A 256 16.86 10.47 -2.70
C TRP A 256 15.66 11.13 -3.36
N ASP A 257 15.89 12.10 -4.25
CA ASP A 257 14.80 12.72 -5.02
C ASP A 257 14.07 11.70 -5.91
N THR A 258 14.78 10.69 -6.44
CA THR A 258 14.16 9.60 -7.21
C THR A 258 13.24 8.74 -6.33
N VAL A 259 13.68 8.39 -5.11
CA VAL A 259 12.87 7.68 -4.10
C VAL A 259 11.64 8.50 -3.75
N MET A 260 11.86 9.77 -3.35
CA MET A 260 10.79 10.66 -2.90
C MET A 260 9.75 10.93 -3.98
N ARG A 261 10.19 11.13 -5.23
CA ARG A 261 9.26 11.31 -6.36
C ARG A 261 8.42 10.06 -6.60
N SER A 262 9.02 8.85 -6.51
CA SER A 262 8.27 7.61 -6.65
C SER A 262 7.25 7.42 -5.53
N ALA A 263 7.66 7.63 -4.27
CA ALA A 263 6.76 7.57 -3.12
C ALA A 263 5.61 8.59 -3.21
N TYR A 264 5.90 9.81 -3.66
CA TYR A 264 4.91 10.87 -3.83
C TYR A 264 3.87 10.56 -4.92
N ASP A 265 4.31 10.02 -6.05
CA ASP A 265 3.44 9.79 -7.22
C ASP A 265 2.73 8.42 -7.16
N PHE A 266 3.33 7.41 -6.50
CA PHE A 266 2.86 6.02 -6.53
C PHE A 266 2.67 5.39 -5.13
N ALA A 267 2.86 6.15 -4.05
CA ALA A 267 2.82 5.68 -2.65
C ALA A 267 3.90 4.63 -2.29
N GLU A 268 4.81 4.31 -3.20
CA GLU A 268 5.90 3.34 -3.04
C GLU A 268 7.16 3.81 -3.77
N PRO A 269 8.35 3.44 -3.29
CA PRO A 269 8.64 2.54 -2.16
C PRO A 269 8.45 3.22 -0.80
N GLY A 270 8.18 2.40 0.24
CA GLY A 270 8.39 2.79 1.62
C GLY A 270 9.86 2.86 1.97
N ILE A 271 10.19 3.36 3.16
CA ILE A 271 11.56 3.42 3.68
C ILE A 271 11.67 2.60 4.96
N LEU A 272 12.77 1.83 5.08
CA LEU A 272 13.21 1.19 6.30
C LEU A 272 14.55 1.77 6.73
N PHE A 273 14.64 2.26 7.97
CA PHE A 273 15.88 2.75 8.56
C PHE A 273 16.60 1.60 9.26
N THR A 274 17.42 0.88 8.48
CA THR A 274 17.97 -0.40 8.91
C THR A 274 18.94 -0.31 10.08
N ASP A 275 19.70 0.79 10.19
CA ASP A 275 20.61 0.98 11.30
C ASP A 275 19.85 1.26 12.61
N THR A 276 18.76 2.03 12.55
CA THR A 276 17.86 2.21 13.70
C THR A 276 17.24 0.88 14.15
N ILE A 277 16.77 0.05 13.20
CA ILE A 277 16.22 -1.27 13.49
C ILE A 277 17.25 -2.14 14.21
N ASN A 278 18.45 -2.25 13.66
CA ASN A 278 19.49 -3.14 14.20
C ASN A 278 20.12 -2.61 15.50
N LYS A 279 20.23 -1.29 15.66
CA LYS A 279 20.70 -0.68 16.90
C LYS A 279 19.76 -0.98 18.07
N ASP A 280 18.46 -0.94 17.81
CA ASP A 280 17.41 -1.15 18.82
C ASP A 280 17.13 -2.65 19.08
N ASN A 281 17.61 -3.54 18.22
CA ASN A 281 17.39 -4.98 18.32
C ASN A 281 18.02 -5.58 19.59
N ASN A 282 17.20 -6.25 20.41
CA ASN A 282 17.64 -6.94 21.62
C ASN A 282 18.60 -8.12 21.35
N LEU A 283 18.61 -8.64 20.12
CA LEU A 283 19.42 -9.79 19.69
C LEU A 283 20.50 -9.41 18.65
N ARG A 284 20.90 -8.16 18.57
CA ARG A 284 21.84 -7.64 17.57
C ARG A 284 23.19 -8.34 17.53
N GLU A 285 23.58 -9.02 18.62
CA GLU A 285 24.81 -9.83 18.66
C GLU A 285 24.65 -11.22 18.01
N LEU A 286 23.41 -11.68 17.82
CA LEU A 286 23.07 -12.99 17.27
C LEU A 286 22.51 -12.93 15.85
N GLU A 287 21.92 -11.80 15.47
CA GLU A 287 21.20 -11.65 14.22
C GLU A 287 21.36 -10.26 13.60
N ARG A 288 21.19 -10.19 12.29
CA ARG A 288 21.02 -8.94 11.57
C ARG A 288 19.64 -8.95 10.88
N ILE A 289 18.96 -7.84 10.96
CA ILE A 289 17.65 -7.63 10.35
C ILE A 289 17.82 -6.75 9.11
N ASP A 290 17.50 -7.30 7.93
CA ASP A 290 17.62 -6.62 6.64
C ASP A 290 16.27 -6.58 5.89
N ALA A 291 15.22 -7.21 6.42
CA ALA A 291 13.89 -7.24 5.83
C ALA A 291 12.78 -7.10 6.89
N THR A 292 11.55 -6.91 6.44
CA THR A 292 10.36 -6.84 7.27
C THR A 292 9.22 -7.63 6.64
N ASN A 293 8.19 -7.95 7.42
CA ASN A 293 6.93 -8.51 6.91
C ASN A 293 6.18 -7.54 5.97
N PRO A 294 5.13 -7.99 5.27
CA PRO A 294 4.42 -7.15 4.29
C PRO A 294 3.88 -5.81 4.78
N CYS A 295 3.57 -5.68 6.06
CA CYS A 295 3.01 -4.45 6.64
C CYS A 295 4.02 -3.57 7.38
N GLY A 296 5.27 -4.04 7.54
CA GLY A 296 6.37 -3.25 8.09
C GLY A 296 6.47 -3.20 9.61
N GLU A 297 5.54 -3.79 10.37
CA GLU A 297 5.57 -3.80 11.83
C GLU A 297 6.52 -4.85 12.43
N GLN A 298 6.99 -5.79 11.61
CA GLN A 298 7.84 -6.89 12.03
C GLN A 298 9.13 -6.96 11.21
N PRO A 299 10.13 -6.12 11.50
CA PRO A 299 11.49 -6.35 11.04
C PRO A 299 12.01 -7.67 11.64
N LEU A 300 12.45 -8.59 10.79
CA LEU A 300 12.77 -9.97 11.18
C LEU A 300 14.08 -10.44 10.53
N PRO A 301 14.85 -11.31 11.22
CA PRO A 301 16.01 -11.97 10.63
C PRO A 301 15.61 -13.06 9.63
N PRO A 302 16.56 -13.68 8.91
CA PRO A 302 16.31 -14.82 8.06
C PRO A 302 15.53 -15.93 8.76
N TYR A 303 14.47 -16.44 8.11
CA TYR A 303 13.49 -17.39 8.66
C TYR A 303 12.74 -16.90 9.90
N GLY A 304 12.95 -15.66 10.30
CA GLY A 304 12.25 -15.04 11.41
C GLY A 304 10.75 -15.00 11.20
N CYS A 305 10.03 -15.11 12.29
CA CYS A 305 8.57 -14.99 12.31
C CYS A 305 8.11 -14.32 13.59
N CYS A 306 6.89 -13.81 13.56
CA CYS A 306 6.23 -13.29 14.75
C CYS A 306 4.72 -13.51 14.67
N ASP A 307 4.13 -13.94 15.76
CA ASP A 307 2.69 -13.96 15.94
C ASP A 307 2.22 -12.69 16.67
N LEU A 308 1.03 -12.25 16.30
CA LEU A 308 0.52 -10.96 16.71
C LEU A 308 -0.80 -11.10 17.46
N GLY A 309 -1.02 -10.22 18.43
CA GLY A 309 -2.28 -10.19 19.18
C GLY A 309 -2.58 -8.80 19.72
N PRO A 310 -3.49 -8.04 19.07
CA PRO A 310 -3.84 -6.71 19.54
C PRO A 310 -4.84 -6.76 20.71
N VAL A 311 -4.76 -5.73 21.57
CA VAL A 311 -5.76 -5.41 22.57
C VAL A 311 -6.63 -4.26 22.08
N ILE A 312 -7.94 -4.38 22.17
CA ILE A 312 -8.91 -3.39 21.68
C ILE A 312 -9.05 -2.27 22.73
N LEU A 313 -8.37 -1.13 22.51
CA LEU A 313 -8.30 -0.02 23.47
C LEU A 313 -9.66 0.56 23.88
N PRO A 314 -10.63 0.75 22.98
CA PRO A 314 -11.97 1.24 23.35
C PRO A 314 -12.64 0.46 24.49
N ARG A 315 -12.33 -0.83 24.65
CA ARG A 315 -12.88 -1.68 25.72
C ARG A 315 -12.41 -1.29 27.14
N PHE A 316 -11.34 -0.51 27.24
CA PHE A 316 -10.73 -0.07 28.49
C PHE A 316 -11.03 1.40 28.81
N VAL A 317 -11.85 2.08 27.99
CA VAL A 317 -12.32 3.44 28.28
C VAL A 317 -13.55 3.38 29.17
N ARG A 318 -13.50 4.09 30.31
CA ARG A 318 -14.59 4.29 31.26
C ARG A 318 -15.25 5.65 30.99
N HIS A 319 -16.57 5.70 31.10
CA HIS A 319 -17.38 6.90 30.86
C HIS A 319 -17.01 7.62 29.56
N PRO A 320 -17.12 6.92 28.38
CA PRO A 320 -16.73 7.49 27.10
C PRO A 320 -17.41 8.84 26.87
N PHE A 321 -16.68 9.77 26.28
CA PHE A 321 -17.13 11.14 26.01
C PHE A 321 -17.55 11.93 27.27
N SER A 322 -17.10 11.50 28.44
CA SER A 322 -17.49 12.03 29.76
C SER A 322 -19.00 11.95 30.03
N ILE A 323 -19.71 11.05 29.39
CA ILE A 323 -21.11 10.78 29.61
C ILE A 323 -21.26 9.87 30.87
N GLY A 324 -22.01 10.29 31.86
CA GLY A 324 -22.21 9.56 33.09
C GLY A 324 -21.05 9.66 34.11
N GLY A 325 -19.99 10.38 33.80
CA GLY A 325 -18.81 10.55 34.66
C GLY A 325 -17.62 11.09 33.88
N LYS A 326 -16.47 11.31 34.56
CA LYS A 326 -15.24 11.71 33.88
C LYS A 326 -14.67 10.57 33.07
N ALA A 327 -14.38 10.82 31.78
CA ALA A 327 -13.71 9.86 30.92
C ALA A 327 -12.33 9.46 31.49
N GLY A 328 -12.00 8.19 31.43
CA GLY A 328 -10.73 7.67 31.92
C GLY A 328 -10.37 6.34 31.30
N PHE A 329 -9.07 6.02 31.24
CA PHE A 329 -8.57 4.74 30.74
C PHE A 329 -8.21 3.82 31.92
N ASP A 330 -8.68 2.58 31.86
CA ASP A 330 -8.44 1.57 32.90
C ASP A 330 -7.10 0.86 32.65
N PHE A 331 -6.01 1.46 33.15
CA PHE A 331 -4.67 0.93 32.98
C PHE A 331 -4.44 -0.41 33.69
N ASP A 332 -5.09 -0.64 34.82
CA ASP A 332 -4.92 -1.89 35.57
C ASP A 332 -5.57 -3.07 34.85
N ALA A 333 -6.81 -2.91 34.37
CA ALA A 333 -7.46 -3.92 33.53
C ALA A 333 -6.71 -4.15 32.21
N PHE A 334 -6.21 -3.08 31.57
CA PHE A 334 -5.41 -3.16 30.37
C PHE A 334 -4.11 -3.94 30.60
N GLY A 335 -3.35 -3.62 31.63
CA GLY A 335 -2.11 -4.32 31.98
C GLY A 335 -2.34 -5.81 32.29
N ALA A 336 -3.42 -6.12 33.00
CA ALA A 336 -3.82 -7.51 33.27
C ALA A 336 -4.15 -8.28 31.98
N ALA A 337 -4.86 -7.66 31.05
CA ALA A 337 -5.18 -8.26 29.76
C ALA A 337 -3.92 -8.49 28.92
N VAL A 338 -2.98 -7.55 28.90
CA VAL A 338 -1.68 -7.69 28.23
C VAL A 338 -0.89 -8.86 28.79
N ALA A 339 -0.86 -9.05 30.11
CA ALA A 339 -0.13 -10.16 30.74
C ALA A 339 -0.67 -11.54 30.31
N VAL A 340 -1.99 -11.70 30.21
CA VAL A 340 -2.61 -12.92 29.70
C VAL A 340 -2.34 -13.09 28.20
N GLN A 341 -2.34 -11.98 27.44
CA GLN A 341 -2.09 -11.99 25.99
C GLN A 341 -0.66 -12.46 25.67
N VAL A 342 0.34 -12.06 26.45
CA VAL A 342 1.72 -12.55 26.28
C VAL A 342 1.78 -14.08 26.39
N ARG A 343 1.11 -14.66 27.38
CA ARG A 343 1.06 -16.13 27.53
C ARG A 343 0.28 -16.78 26.38
N ALA A 344 -0.80 -16.17 25.94
CA ALA A 344 -1.58 -16.66 24.81
C ALA A 344 -0.73 -16.76 23.54
N LEU A 345 0.06 -15.70 23.22
CA LEU A 345 0.95 -15.69 22.08
C LEU A 345 2.16 -16.62 22.28
N ASP A 346 2.73 -16.73 23.47
CA ASP A 346 3.77 -17.75 23.74
C ASP A 346 3.25 -19.17 23.44
N ASN A 347 2.01 -19.47 23.80
CA ASN A 347 1.36 -20.75 23.52
C ASN A 347 1.08 -20.96 22.03
N VAL A 348 0.80 -19.89 21.27
CA VAL A 348 0.63 -19.97 19.81
C VAL A 348 1.87 -20.54 19.11
N LEU A 349 3.07 -20.20 19.59
CA LEU A 349 4.32 -20.72 19.02
C LEU A 349 4.41 -22.26 19.15
N ASP A 350 3.93 -22.80 20.26
CA ASP A 350 3.93 -24.24 20.51
C ASP A 350 2.77 -24.97 19.81
N LEU A 351 1.67 -24.26 19.57
CA LEU A 351 0.46 -24.79 18.93
C LEU A 351 0.52 -24.75 17.39
N SER A 352 1.30 -23.81 16.81
CA SER A 352 1.25 -23.51 15.37
C SER A 352 1.74 -24.66 14.51
N PHE A 353 1.07 -24.86 13.37
CA PHE A 353 1.67 -25.59 12.25
C PHE A 353 2.79 -24.76 11.62
N TRP A 354 3.95 -25.38 11.43
CA TRP A 354 5.12 -24.73 10.87
C TRP A 354 5.33 -25.12 9.41
N PRO A 355 5.25 -24.16 8.45
CA PRO A 355 5.48 -24.43 7.03
C PRO A 355 6.87 -25.01 6.74
N LEU A 356 7.90 -24.52 7.45
CA LEU A 356 9.29 -24.91 7.25
C LEU A 356 9.97 -25.26 8.59
N PRO A 357 10.84 -26.29 8.63
CA PRO A 357 11.60 -26.65 9.84
C PRO A 357 12.52 -25.50 10.31
N GLN A 358 13.08 -24.71 9.38
CA GLN A 358 13.93 -23.57 9.71
C GLN A 358 13.17 -22.46 10.45
N GLN A 359 11.94 -22.16 10.03
CA GLN A 359 11.06 -21.20 10.70
C GLN A 359 10.73 -21.68 12.13
N ARG A 360 10.45 -22.98 12.29
CA ARG A 360 10.22 -23.56 13.62
C ARG A 360 11.46 -23.45 14.51
N ALA A 361 12.64 -23.78 13.98
CA ALA A 361 13.89 -23.70 14.72
C ALA A 361 14.18 -22.27 15.20
N GLU A 362 14.02 -21.28 14.32
CA GLU A 362 14.18 -19.86 14.61
C GLU A 362 13.17 -19.39 15.68
N ALA A 363 11.90 -19.74 15.51
CA ALA A 363 10.83 -19.38 16.44
C ALA A 363 11.07 -19.98 17.83
N MET A 364 11.44 -21.26 17.92
CA MET A 364 11.67 -21.92 19.21
C MET A 364 12.92 -21.39 19.91
N ALA A 365 13.97 -21.02 19.16
CA ALA A 365 15.20 -20.47 19.72
C ALA A 365 14.99 -19.09 20.37
N LYS A 366 14.12 -18.26 19.82
CA LYS A 366 13.97 -16.83 20.20
C LYS A 366 12.60 -16.47 20.77
N ARG A 367 11.58 -17.25 20.49
CA ARG A 367 10.19 -17.08 20.97
C ARG A 367 9.67 -15.65 20.83
N ARG A 368 9.87 -15.04 19.65
CA ARG A 368 9.45 -13.68 19.34
C ARG A 368 7.94 -13.61 19.20
N ILE A 369 7.31 -12.67 19.90
CA ILE A 369 5.86 -12.37 19.82
C ILE A 369 5.64 -10.87 19.63
N GLY A 370 4.42 -10.47 19.29
CA GLY A 370 4.05 -9.06 19.10
C GLY A 370 2.69 -8.75 19.68
N VAL A 371 2.63 -8.41 20.96
CA VAL A 371 1.45 -7.82 21.57
C VAL A 371 1.33 -6.39 21.12
N GLY A 372 0.16 -5.99 20.67
CA GLY A 372 -0.10 -4.62 20.20
C GLY A 372 -1.45 -4.12 20.71
N PHE A 373 -1.93 -3.08 20.07
CA PHE A 373 -3.27 -2.56 20.30
C PHE A 373 -3.97 -2.17 18.99
N THR A 374 -5.27 -1.97 19.06
CA THR A 374 -6.11 -1.40 17.99
C THR A 374 -7.11 -0.42 18.57
N GLY A 375 -7.57 0.53 17.77
CA GLY A 375 -8.54 1.53 18.16
C GLY A 375 -7.95 2.69 18.96
N LEU A 376 -6.70 3.08 18.71
CA LEU A 376 -6.10 4.23 19.42
C LEU A 376 -6.85 5.52 19.13
N GLY A 377 -7.21 5.79 17.87
CA GLY A 377 -7.96 6.99 17.50
C GLY A 377 -9.31 7.08 18.21
N ASP A 378 -10.05 5.94 18.24
CA ASP A 378 -11.32 5.83 18.96
C ASP A 378 -11.16 6.02 20.46
N ALA A 379 -10.18 5.35 21.06
CA ALA A 379 -9.94 5.48 22.49
C ALA A 379 -9.64 6.91 22.90
N LEU A 380 -8.85 7.64 22.10
CA LEU A 380 -8.55 9.06 22.33
C LEU A 380 -9.81 9.92 22.21
N ALA A 381 -10.63 9.73 21.16
CA ALA A 381 -11.90 10.43 21.00
C ALA A 381 -12.86 10.14 22.17
N MET A 382 -12.97 8.88 22.60
CA MET A 382 -13.77 8.48 23.75
C MET A 382 -13.26 9.07 25.08
N LEU A 383 -11.97 9.36 25.17
CA LEU A 383 -11.33 10.06 26.32
C LEU A 383 -11.45 11.58 26.21
N CYS A 384 -12.13 12.12 25.20
CA CYS A 384 -12.21 13.55 24.89
C CYS A 384 -10.85 14.21 24.58
N LEU A 385 -9.90 13.43 24.01
CA LEU A 385 -8.57 13.87 23.65
C LEU A 385 -8.41 13.94 22.13
N ARG A 386 -7.81 15.00 21.64
CA ARG A 386 -7.48 15.12 20.23
C ARG A 386 -6.24 14.27 19.89
N TYR A 387 -6.32 13.55 18.78
CA TYR A 387 -5.21 12.72 18.28
C TYR A 387 -3.98 13.58 17.89
N ASP A 388 -4.19 14.74 17.33
CA ASP A 388 -3.19 15.66 16.78
C ASP A 388 -2.60 16.64 17.82
N GLU A 389 -3.04 16.59 19.07
CA GLU A 389 -2.56 17.46 20.16
C GLU A 389 -1.64 16.73 21.16
N ALA A 390 -0.98 17.49 22.01
CA ALA A 390 0.02 16.98 22.96
C ALA A 390 -0.61 15.99 23.96
N GLU A 391 -1.76 16.32 24.54
CA GLU A 391 -2.44 15.49 25.51
C GLU A 391 -2.84 14.13 24.94
N GLY A 392 -3.24 14.07 23.66
CA GLY A 392 -3.53 12.83 22.96
C GLY A 392 -2.29 11.97 22.80
N ARG A 393 -1.16 12.57 22.41
CA ARG A 393 0.13 11.89 22.28
C ARG A 393 0.67 11.40 23.62
N GLU A 394 0.53 12.19 24.68
CA GLU A 394 0.92 11.78 26.04
C GLU A 394 0.10 10.57 26.53
N MET A 395 -1.21 10.57 26.28
CA MET A 395 -2.08 9.43 26.58
C MET A 395 -1.65 8.19 25.78
N ALA A 396 -1.38 8.32 24.48
CA ALA A 396 -0.90 7.22 23.63
C ALA A 396 0.45 6.68 24.13
N ALA A 397 1.38 7.56 24.47
CA ALA A 397 2.68 7.19 25.06
C ALA A 397 2.50 6.43 26.40
N ARG A 398 1.56 6.87 27.25
CA ARG A 398 1.25 6.21 28.50
C ARG A 398 0.64 4.82 28.30
N ILE A 399 -0.27 4.67 27.32
CA ILE A 399 -0.84 3.37 26.93
C ILE A 399 0.27 2.45 26.42
N ALA A 400 1.14 2.92 25.53
CA ALA A 400 2.23 2.14 24.96
C ALA A 400 3.29 1.75 26.02
N ARG A 401 3.56 2.64 26.98
CA ARG A 401 4.43 2.33 28.13
C ARG A 401 3.83 1.22 28.98
N THR A 402 2.54 1.30 29.34
CA THR A 402 1.84 0.26 30.11
C THR A 402 1.86 -1.07 29.36
N LEU A 403 1.62 -1.05 28.04
CA LEU A 403 1.73 -2.24 27.19
C LEU A 403 3.11 -2.88 27.31
N ARG A 404 4.18 -2.11 27.12
CA ARG A 404 5.57 -2.56 27.19
C ARG A 404 5.89 -3.16 28.58
N ASP A 405 5.61 -2.40 29.62
CA ASP A 405 6.00 -2.78 30.98
C ASP A 405 5.25 -4.04 31.44
N ALA A 406 3.95 -4.14 31.16
CA ALA A 406 3.14 -5.31 31.44
C ALA A 406 3.59 -6.54 30.62
N ALA A 407 3.92 -6.35 29.35
CA ALA A 407 4.39 -7.44 28.48
C ALA A 407 5.74 -8.00 28.95
N TYR A 408 6.70 -7.15 29.26
CA TYR A 408 8.02 -7.59 29.75
C TYR A 408 7.92 -8.25 31.13
N ALA A 409 7.12 -7.69 32.06
CA ALA A 409 6.88 -8.31 33.35
C ALA A 409 6.22 -9.70 33.23
N ALA A 410 5.25 -9.84 32.31
CA ALA A 410 4.62 -11.13 32.03
C ALA A 410 5.60 -12.14 31.43
N SER A 411 6.49 -11.71 30.52
CA SER A 411 7.51 -12.57 29.95
C SER A 411 8.56 -13.04 30.99
N VAL A 412 8.93 -12.19 31.94
CA VAL A 412 9.73 -12.61 33.12
C VAL A 412 9.01 -13.67 33.96
N ALA A 413 7.72 -13.45 34.24
CA ALA A 413 6.92 -14.41 34.99
C ALA A 413 6.81 -15.76 34.26
N LEU A 414 6.66 -15.75 32.95
CA LEU A 414 6.68 -16.96 32.12
C LEU A 414 8.07 -17.62 32.11
N ALA A 415 9.15 -16.86 32.10
CA ALA A 415 10.50 -17.42 32.19
C ALA A 415 10.74 -18.15 33.51
N ARG A 416 10.22 -17.65 34.62
CA ARG A 416 10.24 -18.36 35.91
C ARG A 416 9.52 -19.71 35.88
N GLU A 417 8.43 -19.79 35.13
CA GLU A 417 7.56 -20.97 35.04
C GLU A 417 8.01 -21.97 33.98
N LYS A 418 8.34 -21.47 32.78
CA LYS A 418 8.59 -22.28 31.58
C LYS A 418 10.06 -22.25 31.11
N GLY A 419 10.93 -21.49 31.79
CA GLY A 419 12.30 -21.22 31.36
C GLY A 419 12.42 -20.05 30.37
N ALA A 420 13.59 -19.42 30.34
CA ALA A 420 13.94 -18.39 29.36
C ALA A 420 13.95 -18.95 27.92
N PHE A 421 13.84 -18.07 26.90
CA PHE A 421 14.01 -18.53 25.52
C PHE A 421 15.44 -19.07 25.31
N PRO A 422 15.64 -20.13 24.49
CA PRO A 422 16.93 -20.85 24.43
C PRO A 422 18.14 -20.00 24.07
N ALA A 423 17.98 -18.98 23.22
CA ALA A 423 19.05 -18.08 22.81
C ALA A 423 19.24 -16.87 23.75
N PHE A 424 18.65 -16.90 24.95
CA PHE A 424 18.74 -15.78 25.88
C PHE A 424 20.14 -15.67 26.50
N ASP A 425 20.72 -14.48 26.41
CA ASP A 425 21.87 -14.04 27.16
C ASP A 425 21.60 -12.66 27.78
N ALA A 426 21.60 -12.59 29.10
CA ALA A 426 21.22 -11.37 29.81
C ALA A 426 22.18 -10.18 29.54
N GLN A 427 23.49 -10.48 29.34
CA GLN A 427 24.49 -9.45 29.10
C GLN A 427 24.28 -8.80 27.74
N SER A 428 24.11 -9.58 26.69
CA SER A 428 23.83 -9.08 25.32
C SER A 428 22.45 -8.42 25.22
N HIS A 429 21.44 -9.04 25.82
CA HIS A 429 20.05 -8.55 25.74
C HIS A 429 19.87 -7.17 26.39
N LEU A 430 20.57 -6.92 27.51
CA LEU A 430 20.53 -5.66 28.25
C LEU A 430 21.75 -4.76 27.95
N ALA A 431 22.50 -5.03 26.87
CA ALA A 431 23.65 -4.23 26.49
C ALA A 431 23.24 -2.78 26.16
N PRO A 432 24.08 -1.79 26.50
CA PRO A 432 23.75 -0.37 26.22
C PRO A 432 23.35 -0.15 24.75
N GLY A 433 22.22 0.50 24.54
CA GLY A 433 21.66 0.82 23.22
C GLY A 433 20.69 -0.21 22.67
N THR A 434 20.51 -1.40 23.27
CA THR A 434 19.38 -2.29 22.95
C THR A 434 18.07 -1.69 23.48
N PHE A 435 16.94 -2.14 22.96
CA PHE A 435 15.63 -1.70 23.47
C PHE A 435 15.48 -2.04 24.96
N ALA A 436 15.80 -3.26 25.37
CA ALA A 436 15.63 -3.72 26.74
C ALA A 436 16.53 -2.95 27.75
N SER A 437 17.63 -2.34 27.30
CA SER A 437 18.48 -1.50 28.16
C SER A 437 17.77 -0.22 28.65
N ARG A 438 16.63 0.16 28.06
CA ARG A 438 15.84 1.35 28.43
C ARG A 438 14.64 1.02 29.33
N LEU A 439 14.47 -0.25 29.71
CA LEU A 439 13.43 -0.67 30.66
C LEU A 439 13.72 -0.13 32.05
N ASP A 440 12.68 -0.11 32.90
CA ASP A 440 12.87 0.25 34.31
C ASP A 440 13.96 -0.61 34.97
N PRO A 441 14.84 -0.01 35.79
CA PRO A 441 15.94 -0.73 36.44
C PRO A 441 15.49 -1.96 37.27
N ALA A 442 14.33 -1.89 37.92
CA ALA A 442 13.78 -3.02 38.67
C ALA A 442 13.40 -4.18 37.74
N LEU A 443 12.81 -3.88 36.57
CA LEU A 443 12.50 -4.88 35.55
C LEU A 443 13.76 -5.46 34.92
N GLN A 444 14.77 -4.63 34.64
CA GLN A 444 16.07 -5.14 34.18
C GLN A 444 16.75 -6.08 35.20
N ALA A 445 16.63 -5.79 36.49
CA ALA A 445 17.14 -6.70 37.54
C ALA A 445 16.43 -8.05 37.52
N GLN A 446 15.11 -8.06 37.36
CA GLN A 446 14.32 -9.29 37.22
C GLN A 446 14.69 -10.09 35.97
N ILE A 447 14.96 -9.40 34.85
CA ILE A 447 15.40 -10.02 33.60
C ILE A 447 16.79 -10.69 33.78
N ARG A 448 17.69 -10.04 34.51
CA ARG A 448 19.03 -10.65 34.82
C ARG A 448 18.91 -11.89 35.71
N GLU A 449 17.98 -11.87 36.65
CA GLU A 449 17.79 -12.95 37.63
C GLU A 449 17.05 -14.16 37.06
N HIS A 450 15.99 -13.90 36.25
CA HIS A 450 15.05 -14.93 35.85
C HIS A 450 15.02 -15.19 34.33
N GLY A 451 15.63 -14.31 33.53
CA GLY A 451 15.55 -14.36 32.08
C GLY A 451 14.24 -13.81 31.53
N LEU A 452 14.08 -13.93 30.23
CA LEU A 452 12.86 -13.62 29.48
C LEU A 452 12.38 -14.85 28.71
N ARG A 453 11.08 -15.06 28.66
CA ARG A 453 10.48 -16.14 27.86
C ARG A 453 10.46 -15.79 26.37
N ASN A 454 10.40 -14.51 26.00
CA ASN A 454 10.24 -14.01 24.65
C ASN A 454 11.28 -12.93 24.37
N SER A 455 11.94 -12.97 23.21
CA SER A 455 13.02 -12.05 22.85
C SER A 455 12.55 -10.65 22.49
N HIS A 456 11.37 -10.56 21.85
CA HIS A 456 10.65 -9.33 21.49
C HIS A 456 9.17 -9.53 21.85
N LEU A 457 8.50 -8.47 22.22
CA LEU A 457 7.19 -8.55 22.88
C LEU A 457 6.14 -7.60 22.29
N VAL A 458 6.54 -6.45 21.74
CA VAL A 458 5.62 -5.37 21.38
C VAL A 458 5.70 -5.02 19.91
N SER A 459 4.55 -5.01 19.24
CA SER A 459 4.41 -4.65 17.82
C SER A 459 3.05 -4.03 17.55
N ILE A 460 3.03 -2.95 16.79
CA ILE A 460 1.76 -2.30 16.41
C ILE A 460 1.42 -2.64 14.96
N ALA A 461 0.56 -3.65 14.81
CA ALA A 461 0.07 -4.14 13.53
C ALA A 461 -1.09 -3.27 12.98
N PRO A 462 -1.37 -3.32 11.66
CA PRO A 462 -2.45 -2.52 11.07
C PRO A 462 -3.86 -2.99 11.46
N THR A 463 -4.05 -4.23 11.89
CA THR A 463 -5.29 -4.81 12.46
C THR A 463 -6.60 -4.67 11.66
N GLY A 464 -6.56 -4.26 10.40
CA GLY A 464 -7.76 -3.85 9.63
C GLY A 464 -8.92 -4.86 9.61
N THR A 465 -8.67 -6.16 9.35
CA THR A 465 -9.72 -7.18 9.33
C THR A 465 -10.20 -7.55 10.74
N VAL A 466 -9.27 -7.54 11.70
CA VAL A 466 -9.53 -7.89 13.10
C VAL A 466 -10.36 -6.80 13.77
N SER A 467 -10.03 -5.53 13.52
CA SER A 467 -10.82 -4.39 14.00
C SER A 467 -12.26 -4.46 13.48
N LEU A 468 -12.41 -4.73 12.20
CA LEU A 468 -13.73 -4.81 11.55
C LEU A 468 -14.59 -5.94 12.15
N ALA A 469 -13.99 -7.13 12.43
CA ALA A 469 -14.72 -8.29 12.92
C ALA A 469 -15.01 -8.26 14.44
N PHE A 470 -14.07 -7.73 15.25
CA PHE A 470 -14.09 -7.89 16.71
C PHE A 470 -14.13 -6.57 17.49
N ALA A 471 -13.81 -5.44 16.83
CA ALA A 471 -13.74 -4.12 17.45
C ALA A 471 -14.75 -3.12 16.86
N ASP A 472 -15.81 -3.60 16.19
CA ASP A 472 -16.87 -2.79 15.60
C ASP A 472 -16.33 -1.69 14.67
N ASN A 473 -15.28 -2.01 13.90
CA ASN A 473 -14.59 -1.08 13.01
C ASN A 473 -13.94 0.13 13.74
N ALA A 474 -13.41 -0.08 14.93
CA ALA A 474 -12.53 0.90 15.55
C ALA A 474 -11.28 1.14 14.70
N SER A 475 -10.67 2.29 14.83
CA SER A 475 -9.48 2.70 14.07
C SER A 475 -8.35 1.65 14.11
N ASN A 476 -7.61 1.53 13.02
CA ASN A 476 -6.65 0.45 12.83
C ASN A 476 -5.34 0.70 13.58
N GLY A 477 -4.98 -0.17 14.52
CA GLY A 477 -3.71 -0.06 15.25
C GLY A 477 -3.51 1.33 15.89
N ILE A 478 -2.46 2.02 15.46
CA ILE A 478 -2.13 3.39 15.89
C ILE A 478 -2.86 4.46 15.07
N GLU A 479 -3.56 4.09 13.98
CA GLU A 479 -4.19 5.06 13.09
C GLU A 479 -5.32 5.84 13.81
N PRO A 480 -5.55 7.11 13.44
CA PRO A 480 -6.82 7.77 13.73
C PRO A 480 -7.93 7.14 12.88
N ALA A 481 -9.19 7.43 13.18
CA ALA A 481 -10.29 7.06 12.30
C ALA A 481 -10.05 7.61 10.88
N PHE A 482 -10.20 6.77 9.86
CA PHE A 482 -10.02 7.20 8.46
C PHE A 482 -11.09 8.24 8.08
N SER A 483 -12.34 7.92 8.37
CA SER A 483 -13.52 8.76 8.20
C SER A 483 -14.60 8.23 9.13
N TRP A 484 -15.53 9.06 9.57
CA TRP A 484 -16.61 8.65 10.45
C TRP A 484 -17.59 7.71 9.77
N THR A 485 -17.82 7.91 8.48
CA THR A 485 -18.62 7.05 7.61
C THR A 485 -17.94 6.92 6.25
N TYR A 486 -17.95 5.74 5.66
CA TYR A 486 -17.41 5.51 4.32
C TYR A 486 -18.09 4.32 3.65
N ARG A 487 -18.00 4.25 2.33
CA ARG A 487 -18.44 3.08 1.56
C ARG A 487 -17.27 2.12 1.37
N ARG A 488 -17.50 0.87 1.65
CA ARG A 488 -16.53 -0.20 1.41
C ARG A 488 -17.09 -1.17 0.38
N LYS A 489 -16.33 -1.35 -0.69
CA LYS A 489 -16.60 -2.35 -1.72
C LYS A 489 -15.92 -3.67 -1.33
N LYS A 490 -16.68 -4.75 -1.27
CA LYS A 490 -16.19 -6.09 -1.01
C LYS A 490 -16.46 -6.97 -2.22
N ARG A 491 -15.43 -7.64 -2.73
CA ARG A 491 -15.58 -8.62 -3.79
C ARG A 491 -15.98 -9.95 -3.16
N GLU A 492 -17.11 -10.50 -3.58
CA GLU A 492 -17.63 -11.79 -3.13
C GLU A 492 -16.95 -12.96 -3.88
N ALA A 493 -17.14 -14.21 -3.38
CA ALA A 493 -16.55 -15.40 -3.97
C ALA A 493 -17.04 -15.68 -5.40
N ASP A 494 -18.25 -15.25 -5.74
CA ASP A 494 -18.85 -15.38 -7.08
C ASP A 494 -18.40 -14.27 -8.05
N GLY A 495 -17.53 -13.35 -7.61
CA GLY A 495 -17.01 -12.22 -8.38
C GLY A 495 -17.89 -10.97 -8.36
N SER A 496 -19.07 -11.02 -7.75
CA SER A 496 -19.92 -9.83 -7.52
C SER A 496 -19.27 -8.87 -6.53
N VAL A 497 -19.77 -7.62 -6.46
CA VAL A 497 -19.28 -6.61 -5.54
C VAL A 497 -20.43 -6.17 -4.64
N SER A 498 -20.30 -6.45 -3.35
CA SER A 498 -21.20 -5.93 -2.31
C SER A 498 -20.67 -4.59 -1.79
N GLU A 499 -21.56 -3.63 -1.59
CA GLU A 499 -21.24 -2.34 -0.98
C GLU A 499 -21.85 -2.27 0.43
N TYR A 500 -21.01 -1.90 1.39
CA TYR A 500 -21.40 -1.67 2.77
C TYR A 500 -21.17 -0.21 3.14
N GLN A 501 -22.13 0.40 3.78
CA GLN A 501 -21.89 1.61 4.53
C GLN A 501 -21.24 1.19 5.86
N VAL A 502 -20.06 1.72 6.13
CA VAL A 502 -19.26 1.38 7.31
C VAL A 502 -19.12 2.63 8.14
N GLU A 503 -19.33 2.48 9.44
CA GLU A 503 -19.26 3.57 10.41
C GLU A 503 -18.13 3.29 11.41
N ASP A 504 -17.44 4.33 11.84
CA ASP A 504 -16.43 4.27 12.88
C ASP A 504 -17.03 3.97 14.26
N HIS A 505 -16.34 3.20 15.10
CA HIS A 505 -16.86 2.77 16.38
C HIS A 505 -17.12 3.95 17.34
N ALA A 506 -16.17 4.86 17.51
CA ALA A 506 -16.34 5.97 18.43
C ALA A 506 -17.49 6.89 17.99
N TRP A 507 -17.62 7.14 16.69
CA TRP A 507 -18.71 7.93 16.12
C TRP A 507 -20.08 7.26 16.35
N ARG A 508 -20.17 5.94 16.13
CA ARG A 508 -21.39 5.16 16.37
C ARG A 508 -21.78 5.18 17.84
N LEU A 509 -20.80 4.96 18.70
CA LEU A 509 -21.02 4.95 20.15
C LEU A 509 -21.47 6.33 20.64
N TYR A 510 -20.85 7.42 20.15
CA TYR A 510 -21.25 8.79 20.49
C TYR A 510 -22.71 9.06 20.11
N ARG A 511 -23.11 8.69 18.87
CA ARG A 511 -24.49 8.79 18.40
C ARG A 511 -25.45 7.94 19.27
N PHE A 512 -25.07 6.72 19.58
CA PHE A 512 -25.87 5.80 20.39
C PHE A 512 -26.11 6.33 21.80
N LEU A 513 -25.15 7.02 22.38
CA LEU A 513 -25.24 7.66 23.69
C LEU A 513 -25.96 9.02 23.66
N GLY A 514 -26.53 9.42 22.51
CA GLY A 514 -27.29 10.65 22.34
C GLY A 514 -26.46 11.89 21.97
N GLY A 515 -25.21 11.70 21.56
CA GLY A 515 -24.35 12.80 21.10
C GLY A 515 -24.84 13.40 19.78
N ASP A 516 -24.59 14.71 19.61
CA ASP A 516 -24.95 15.46 18.40
C ASP A 516 -23.91 15.20 17.29
N ILE A 517 -24.26 14.36 16.32
CA ILE A 517 -23.39 14.01 15.20
C ILE A 517 -23.31 15.08 14.11
N GLU A 518 -24.25 16.04 14.09
CA GLU A 518 -24.20 17.18 13.18
C GLU A 518 -23.19 18.25 13.63
N ARG A 519 -22.87 18.24 14.92
CA ARG A 519 -21.90 19.13 15.54
C ARG A 519 -20.94 18.34 16.42
N LEU A 520 -20.04 17.57 15.77
CA LEU A 520 -19.06 16.77 16.49
C LEU A 520 -18.13 17.64 17.34
N PRO A 521 -17.84 17.23 18.58
CA PRO A 521 -16.83 17.86 19.41
C PRO A 521 -15.44 17.88 18.76
N ALA A 522 -14.59 18.83 19.14
CA ALA A 522 -13.28 19.04 18.54
C ALA A 522 -12.31 17.83 18.64
N TYR A 523 -12.57 16.91 19.54
CA TYR A 523 -11.76 15.69 19.69
C TYR A 523 -12.09 14.59 18.64
N PHE A 524 -13.11 14.77 17.82
CA PHE A 524 -13.35 13.91 16.65
C PHE A 524 -12.47 14.38 15.47
N VAL A 525 -11.25 13.85 15.38
CA VAL A 525 -10.27 14.18 14.35
C VAL A 525 -10.02 12.95 13.48
N SER A 526 -10.24 13.05 12.17
CA SER A 526 -10.01 11.97 11.21
C SER A 526 -8.62 12.06 10.54
N ALA A 527 -8.18 10.97 9.94
CA ALA A 527 -6.91 10.92 9.21
C ALA A 527 -6.81 11.97 8.09
N LEU A 528 -7.94 12.34 7.50
CA LEU A 528 -7.99 13.29 6.39
C LEU A 528 -8.06 14.75 6.83
N SER A 529 -8.38 15.01 8.12
CA SER A 529 -8.56 16.35 8.66
C SER A 529 -7.34 16.89 9.40
N MET A 530 -6.29 16.06 9.60
CA MET A 530 -5.10 16.47 10.35
C MET A 530 -3.87 16.64 9.45
N PRO A 531 -2.87 17.46 9.86
CA PRO A 531 -1.64 17.61 9.10
C PRO A 531 -0.77 16.34 9.15
N ALA A 532 0.02 16.10 8.11
CA ALA A 532 0.93 14.95 8.02
C ALA A 532 1.91 14.85 9.20
N SER A 533 2.36 15.99 9.72
CA SER A 533 3.24 16.07 10.90
C SER A 533 2.60 15.50 12.17
N ALA A 534 1.27 15.55 12.31
CA ALA A 534 0.59 14.99 13.47
C ALA A 534 0.64 13.45 13.45
N HIS A 535 0.54 12.83 12.27
CA HIS A 535 0.73 11.38 12.12
C HIS A 535 2.14 10.97 12.57
N LEU A 536 3.15 11.75 12.17
CA LEU A 536 4.55 11.49 12.52
C LEU A 536 4.80 11.66 14.03
N ALA A 537 4.30 12.74 14.61
CA ALA A 537 4.43 13.03 16.02
C ALA A 537 3.78 11.97 16.93
N MET A 538 2.70 11.34 16.48
CA MET A 538 2.10 10.20 17.20
C MET A 538 3.00 8.96 17.15
N MET A 539 3.63 8.66 15.99
CA MET A 539 4.61 7.58 15.90
C MET A 539 5.82 7.83 16.80
N GLU A 540 6.33 9.06 16.80
CA GLU A 540 7.44 9.48 17.64
C GLU A 540 7.14 9.30 19.13
N ALA A 541 5.91 9.61 19.56
CA ALA A 541 5.48 9.43 20.94
C ALA A 541 5.37 7.96 21.37
N VAL A 542 5.03 7.04 20.44
CA VAL A 542 4.75 5.63 20.75
C VAL A 542 5.98 4.72 20.49
N GLN A 543 6.80 4.99 19.45
CA GLN A 543 7.93 4.14 19.06
C GLN A 543 8.92 3.81 20.18
N PRO A 544 9.23 4.69 21.15
CA PRO A 544 10.12 4.37 22.25
C PRO A 544 9.67 3.20 23.15
N TYR A 545 8.41 2.79 23.04
CA TYR A 545 7.81 1.71 23.81
C TYR A 545 7.54 0.44 22.97
N VAL A 546 7.98 0.42 21.70
CA VAL A 546 7.76 -0.70 20.76
C VAL A 546 9.12 -1.28 20.36
N ASP A 547 9.41 -2.50 20.78
CA ASP A 547 10.71 -3.17 20.53
C ASP A 547 10.84 -3.67 19.09
N THR A 548 9.76 -3.99 18.40
CA THR A 548 9.78 -4.29 16.95
C THR A 548 9.54 -3.01 16.14
N ALA A 549 8.41 -2.86 15.45
CA ALA A 549 8.08 -1.65 14.71
C ALA A 549 6.57 -1.34 14.74
N ILE A 550 6.20 -0.25 14.11
CA ILE A 550 4.84 0.26 14.00
C ILE A 550 4.44 0.29 12.53
N SER A 551 3.34 -0.39 12.19
CA SER A 551 2.72 -0.22 10.88
C SER A 551 1.85 1.04 10.89
N LYS A 552 2.25 2.05 10.14
CA LYS A 552 1.50 3.28 9.97
C LYS A 552 1.72 3.88 8.60
N THR A 553 0.63 4.34 8.01
CA THR A 553 0.67 5.13 6.78
C THR A 553 0.43 6.60 7.11
N VAL A 554 1.34 7.46 6.72
CA VAL A 554 1.14 8.91 6.78
C VAL A 554 0.31 9.32 5.58
N ASN A 555 -0.96 9.68 5.83
CA ASN A 555 -1.86 10.17 4.80
C ASN A 555 -1.60 11.64 4.54
N VAL A 556 -1.42 12.02 3.28
CA VAL A 556 -1.26 13.41 2.87
C VAL A 556 -2.33 13.79 1.83
N PRO A 557 -2.83 15.04 1.81
CA PRO A 557 -3.77 15.51 0.79
C PRO A 557 -3.21 15.39 -0.64
N ALA A 558 -4.09 15.32 -1.63
CA ALA A 558 -3.68 15.24 -3.05
C ALA A 558 -2.81 16.44 -3.47
N GLU A 559 -3.07 17.62 -2.91
CA GLU A 559 -2.38 18.88 -3.17
C GLU A 559 -1.17 19.12 -2.26
N PHE A 560 -0.79 18.13 -1.43
CA PHE A 560 0.33 18.28 -0.48
C PHE A 560 1.62 18.66 -1.21
N PRO A 561 2.32 19.75 -0.82
CA PRO A 561 3.51 20.20 -1.55
C PRO A 561 4.64 19.16 -1.51
N TYR A 562 5.28 18.94 -2.65
CA TYR A 562 6.38 17.96 -2.76
C TYR A 562 7.58 18.29 -1.87
N ALA A 563 7.86 19.58 -1.67
CA ALA A 563 8.94 20.01 -0.77
C ALA A 563 8.69 19.57 0.69
N ASP A 564 7.47 19.74 1.17
CA ASP A 564 7.05 19.35 2.52
C ASP A 564 7.00 17.83 2.66
N PHE A 565 6.58 17.13 1.59
CA PHE A 565 6.59 15.67 1.54
C PHE A 565 7.97 15.06 1.79
N LYS A 566 9.02 15.62 1.16
CA LYS A 566 10.40 15.19 1.40
C LYS A 566 10.84 15.38 2.86
N GLY A 567 10.37 16.45 3.48
CA GLY A 567 10.65 16.76 4.88
C GLY A 567 10.16 15.71 5.87
N LEU A 568 9.05 15.02 5.56
CA LEU A 568 8.48 13.98 6.43
C LEU A 568 9.46 12.82 6.67
N TYR A 569 10.16 12.38 5.64
CA TYR A 569 11.11 11.26 5.75
C TYR A 569 12.39 11.64 6.51
N GLN A 570 12.85 12.87 6.33
CA GLN A 570 13.98 13.39 7.12
C GLN A 570 13.60 13.51 8.61
N GLN A 571 12.39 14.00 8.89
CA GLN A 571 11.86 14.07 10.27
C GLN A 571 11.74 12.67 10.88
N ALA A 572 11.25 11.68 10.12
CA ALA A 572 11.11 10.30 10.58
C ALA A 572 12.47 9.69 11.00
N TRP A 573 13.52 9.90 10.19
CA TRP A 573 14.87 9.47 10.54
C TRP A 573 15.40 10.16 11.78
N ASN A 574 15.29 11.50 11.86
CA ASN A 574 15.72 12.31 13.01
C ASN A 574 14.98 11.91 14.31
N ALA A 575 13.71 11.51 14.21
CA ALA A 575 12.90 11.04 15.32
C ALA A 575 13.24 9.58 15.73
N GLY A 576 14.17 8.91 15.05
CA GLY A 576 14.55 7.53 15.35
C GLY A 576 13.47 6.52 15.04
N LEU A 577 12.59 6.80 14.06
CA LEU A 577 11.62 5.81 13.59
C LEU A 577 12.30 4.69 12.80
N LYS A 578 11.72 3.50 12.81
CA LYS A 578 12.25 2.31 12.14
C LYS A 578 11.88 2.21 10.66
N GLY A 579 10.88 2.97 10.24
CA GLY A 579 10.43 3.05 8.85
C GLY A 579 9.30 4.04 8.67
N LEU A 580 8.97 4.33 7.41
CA LEU A 580 7.86 5.20 7.04
C LEU A 580 7.26 4.78 5.71
N ALA A 581 5.94 4.72 5.66
CA ALA A 581 5.14 4.64 4.45
C ALA A 581 4.20 5.84 4.37
N THR A 582 3.96 6.32 3.16
CA THR A 582 3.06 7.46 2.92
C THR A 582 1.99 7.08 1.90
N TYR A 583 0.84 7.71 1.98
CA TYR A 583 -0.21 7.59 0.98
C TYR A 583 -0.72 8.96 0.59
N ARG A 584 -0.71 9.25 -0.70
CA ARG A 584 -1.30 10.43 -1.31
C ARG A 584 -2.33 9.99 -2.34
N PRO A 585 -3.61 10.39 -2.21
CA PRO A 585 -4.63 10.10 -3.22
C PRO A 585 -4.19 10.63 -4.59
N ASN A 586 -4.24 9.79 -5.61
CA ASN A 586 -4.00 10.20 -7.00
C ASN A 586 -4.83 9.35 -7.96
N THR A 587 -4.91 9.77 -9.22
CA THR A 587 -5.70 9.10 -10.26
C THR A 587 -5.14 7.75 -10.70
N ILE A 588 -3.90 7.42 -10.31
CA ILE A 588 -3.19 6.20 -10.72
C ILE A 588 -3.45 5.06 -9.75
N VAL A 589 -3.43 5.33 -8.44
CA VAL A 589 -3.49 4.30 -7.38
C VAL A 589 -4.94 3.94 -7.01
N GLY A 590 -5.92 4.75 -7.35
CA GLY A 590 -7.33 4.54 -7.01
C GLY A 590 -7.60 4.47 -5.49
N SER A 591 -8.76 4.93 -5.03
CA SER A 591 -9.15 4.82 -3.62
C SER A 591 -9.81 3.45 -3.36
N VAL A 592 -9.31 2.67 -2.41
CA VAL A 592 -9.96 1.46 -1.91
C VAL A 592 -11.09 1.81 -0.92
N LEU A 593 -11.03 3.00 -0.33
CA LEU A 593 -12.00 3.53 0.62
C LEU A 593 -12.49 4.88 0.09
N ASP A 594 -13.75 4.94 -0.32
CA ASP A 594 -14.39 6.19 -0.72
C ASP A 594 -15.01 6.82 0.54
N ALA A 595 -14.35 7.85 1.10
CA ALA A 595 -14.97 8.67 2.13
C ALA A 595 -16.26 9.28 1.57
N ALA A 596 -17.37 9.21 2.29
CA ALA A 596 -18.53 10.01 1.98
C ALA A 596 -18.07 11.48 1.96
N PRO A 597 -18.49 12.29 0.97
CA PRO A 597 -18.10 13.68 0.94
C PRO A 597 -18.45 14.29 2.30
N ALA A 598 -17.44 14.89 2.95
CA ALA A 598 -17.67 15.65 4.17
C ALA A 598 -18.81 16.63 3.86
N GLN A 599 -19.87 16.60 4.66
CA GLN A 599 -20.88 17.64 4.58
C GLN A 599 -20.14 18.96 4.81
N ALA A 600 -19.99 19.72 3.73
CA ALA A 600 -19.40 21.04 3.79
C ALA A 600 -20.22 21.83 4.83
N GLN A 601 -19.54 22.34 5.85
CA GLN A 601 -20.14 23.39 6.68
C GLN A 601 -20.66 24.47 5.74
N PRO A 602 -21.86 25.02 5.95
CA PRO A 602 -22.37 26.05 5.08
C PRO A 602 -21.48 27.29 5.26
N GLU A 603 -20.55 27.48 4.35
CA GLU A 603 -19.97 28.78 4.14
C GLU A 603 -21.09 29.72 3.73
N ALA A 604 -21.13 30.85 4.42
CA ALA A 604 -22.09 31.91 4.19
C ALA A 604 -22.27 32.21 2.69
N GLN A 605 -23.53 32.31 2.30
CA GLN A 605 -24.07 32.67 1.02
C GLN A 605 -23.13 33.56 0.18
N ALA A 606 -22.36 32.94 -0.73
CA ALA A 606 -21.97 33.61 -1.97
C ALA A 606 -23.15 33.49 -2.93
N ALA A 607 -23.59 34.63 -3.43
CA ALA A 607 -24.74 34.80 -4.30
C ALA A 607 -24.75 33.74 -5.42
N ALA A 608 -25.91 33.11 -5.63
CA ALA A 608 -26.15 32.15 -6.69
C ALA A 608 -25.82 32.78 -8.05
N VAL A 609 -24.63 32.48 -8.57
CA VAL A 609 -24.32 32.57 -9.98
C VAL A 609 -25.15 31.46 -10.65
N ALA A 610 -26.07 31.79 -11.49
CA ALA A 610 -26.91 30.86 -12.24
C ALA A 610 -25.99 29.81 -12.88
N ALA A 611 -26.15 28.52 -12.55
CA ALA A 611 -25.32 27.44 -13.05
C ALA A 611 -25.43 27.41 -14.58
N ASP A 612 -24.30 27.51 -15.28
CA ASP A 612 -24.28 27.48 -16.77
C ASP A 612 -24.90 26.15 -17.25
N PRO A 613 -25.99 26.17 -18.03
CA PRO A 613 -26.65 24.96 -18.52
C PRO A 613 -25.71 24.02 -19.30
N MET A 614 -24.62 24.54 -19.88
CA MET A 614 -23.58 23.75 -20.57
C MET A 614 -22.80 22.86 -19.65
N ARG A 615 -22.75 23.17 -18.35
CA ARG A 615 -22.00 22.43 -17.30
C ARG A 615 -22.91 21.75 -16.28
N ALA A 616 -24.21 21.89 -16.35
CA ALA A 616 -25.16 21.26 -15.47
C ALA A 616 -25.04 19.71 -15.56
N GLN A 617 -25.12 19.00 -14.45
CA GLN A 617 -25.05 17.53 -14.43
C GLN A 617 -26.37 16.95 -15.00
N ILE A 618 -26.24 16.00 -15.93
CA ILE A 618 -27.34 15.21 -16.50
C ILE A 618 -27.17 13.77 -15.99
N GLU A 619 -28.01 13.35 -15.06
CA GLU A 619 -27.88 12.04 -14.41
C GLU A 619 -28.09 10.86 -15.36
N SER A 620 -29.01 10.97 -16.30
CA SER A 620 -29.34 9.92 -17.24
C SER A 620 -29.43 10.45 -18.68
N ARG A 621 -29.32 9.55 -19.64
CA ARG A 621 -29.52 9.91 -21.06
C ARG A 621 -30.88 10.51 -21.26
N PRO A 622 -31.00 11.69 -21.93
CA PRO A 622 -32.27 12.27 -22.27
C PRO A 622 -33.13 11.31 -23.11
N LYS A 623 -34.44 11.25 -22.83
CA LYS A 623 -35.37 10.41 -23.58
C LYS A 623 -35.64 11.01 -24.96
N GLY A 624 -35.86 10.16 -25.96
CA GLY A 624 -36.21 10.56 -27.32
C GLY A 624 -35.02 10.61 -28.28
N ALA A 625 -35.28 11.19 -29.49
CA ALA A 625 -34.25 11.38 -30.52
C ALA A 625 -33.43 12.64 -30.22
N LEU A 626 -32.14 12.57 -30.47
CA LEU A 626 -31.21 13.70 -30.40
C LEU A 626 -30.68 14.00 -31.80
N ASN A 627 -30.46 15.28 -32.10
CA ASN A 627 -29.74 15.67 -33.31
C ASN A 627 -28.29 15.18 -33.22
N ALA A 628 -27.76 14.63 -34.30
CA ALA A 628 -26.38 14.16 -34.34
C ALA A 628 -25.65 14.61 -35.59
N LEU A 629 -24.37 14.88 -35.47
CA LEU A 629 -23.44 15.05 -36.59
C LEU A 629 -22.60 13.81 -36.76
N ALA A 630 -22.52 13.28 -37.97
CA ALA A 630 -21.61 12.20 -38.37
C ALA A 630 -20.54 12.79 -39.27
N ASP A 631 -19.26 12.51 -38.93
CA ASP A 631 -18.11 12.97 -39.72
C ASP A 631 -17.19 11.78 -40.05
N LYS A 632 -16.69 11.78 -41.30
CA LYS A 632 -15.67 10.83 -41.75
C LYS A 632 -14.29 11.49 -41.61
N ILE A 633 -13.50 11.00 -40.70
CA ILE A 633 -12.20 11.58 -40.38
C ILE A 633 -11.09 10.71 -41.00
N GLU A 634 -10.21 11.36 -41.75
CA GLU A 634 -9.04 10.72 -42.34
C GLU A 634 -7.77 11.28 -41.69
N TYR A 635 -6.91 10.38 -41.20
CA TYR A 635 -5.65 10.70 -40.54
C TYR A 635 -4.55 9.75 -40.97
N TRP A 636 -3.29 10.13 -40.75
CA TRP A 636 -2.12 9.37 -41.15
C TRP A 636 -1.28 8.99 -39.95
N THR A 637 -0.93 7.71 -39.89
CA THR A 637 -0.02 7.12 -38.94
C THR A 637 1.25 6.62 -39.64
N SER A 638 2.19 6.09 -38.87
CA SER A 638 3.35 5.38 -39.41
C SER A 638 2.99 4.16 -40.27
N GLN A 639 1.77 3.63 -40.16
CA GLN A 639 1.22 2.50 -40.93
C GLN A 639 0.43 2.93 -42.15
N GLY A 640 0.36 4.24 -42.46
CA GLY A 640 -0.37 4.81 -43.60
C GLY A 640 -1.66 5.53 -43.20
N ARG A 641 -2.50 5.75 -44.25
CA ARG A 641 -3.78 6.45 -44.11
C ARG A 641 -4.80 5.58 -43.40
N GLN A 642 -5.42 6.14 -42.38
CA GLN A 642 -6.51 5.53 -41.59
C GLN A 642 -7.78 6.37 -41.75
N THR A 643 -8.92 5.69 -41.58
CA THR A 643 -10.25 6.33 -41.65
C THR A 643 -11.08 5.90 -40.47
N LEU A 644 -11.74 6.83 -39.81
CA LEU A 644 -12.75 6.56 -38.77
C LEU A 644 -14.00 7.38 -39.01
N TYR A 645 -15.09 6.92 -38.41
CA TYR A 645 -16.37 7.64 -38.40
C TYR A 645 -16.64 8.09 -36.98
N LEU A 646 -16.96 9.35 -36.77
CA LEU A 646 -17.30 9.95 -35.50
C LEU A 646 -18.74 10.46 -35.53
N VAL A 647 -19.54 10.08 -34.54
CA VAL A 647 -20.92 10.57 -34.37
C VAL A 647 -21.02 11.27 -33.03
N VAL A 648 -21.48 12.51 -33.00
CA VAL A 648 -21.69 13.29 -31.79
C VAL A 648 -23.15 13.71 -31.73
N SER A 649 -23.86 13.37 -30.65
CA SER A 649 -25.25 13.75 -30.40
C SER A 649 -25.34 14.99 -29.52
N PHE A 650 -26.24 15.88 -29.83
CA PHE A 650 -26.45 17.19 -29.20
C PHE A 650 -27.82 17.29 -28.54
N LEU A 651 -27.82 17.82 -27.32
CA LEU A 651 -29.02 18.15 -26.55
C LEU A 651 -29.31 19.64 -26.68
N PRO A 652 -30.46 20.07 -27.22
CA PRO A 652 -30.87 21.48 -27.24
C PRO A 652 -31.14 21.93 -25.79
N LEU A 653 -30.63 23.10 -25.42
CA LEU A 653 -30.85 23.75 -24.15
C LEU A 653 -31.93 24.84 -24.24
N ALA A 654 -32.52 25.22 -23.12
CA ALA A 654 -33.60 26.22 -23.07
C ALA A 654 -33.14 27.63 -23.49
N ASP A 655 -31.85 27.91 -23.49
CA ASP A 655 -31.22 29.16 -23.91
C ASP A 655 -30.89 29.20 -25.43
N GLY A 656 -31.27 28.17 -26.18
CA GLY A 656 -31.04 28.05 -27.62
C GLY A 656 -29.67 27.43 -27.98
N ARG A 657 -28.78 27.22 -27.03
CA ARG A 657 -27.52 26.53 -27.27
C ARG A 657 -27.71 25.02 -27.38
N GLU A 658 -26.78 24.33 -28.02
CA GLU A 658 -26.74 22.85 -28.06
C GLU A 658 -25.53 22.33 -27.33
N ARG A 659 -25.72 21.29 -26.53
CA ARG A 659 -24.68 20.65 -25.73
C ARG A 659 -24.39 19.25 -26.25
N ALA A 660 -23.15 18.95 -26.58
CA ALA A 660 -22.72 17.58 -26.90
C ALA A 660 -22.87 16.66 -25.67
N VAL A 661 -23.56 15.51 -25.82
CA VAL A 661 -23.90 14.60 -24.71
C VAL A 661 -23.58 13.14 -24.96
N GLU A 662 -23.39 12.73 -26.23
CA GLU A 662 -23.07 11.35 -26.62
C GLU A 662 -22.07 11.32 -27.76
N PHE A 663 -21.18 10.37 -27.69
CA PHE A 663 -20.09 10.11 -28.64
C PHE A 663 -20.10 8.65 -29.05
N PHE A 664 -20.03 8.41 -30.37
CA PHE A 664 -19.95 7.08 -30.95
C PHE A 664 -18.90 7.07 -32.06
N MET A 665 -18.15 5.98 -32.08
CA MET A 665 -17.28 5.64 -33.22
C MET A 665 -17.72 4.28 -33.76
N PRO A 666 -18.60 4.26 -34.77
CA PRO A 666 -18.97 3.03 -35.48
C PRO A 666 -17.72 2.46 -36.15
N VAL A 667 -17.33 1.24 -35.80
CA VAL A 667 -16.06 0.66 -36.23
C VAL A 667 -16.27 -0.30 -37.39
N GLY A 668 -15.42 -0.18 -38.40
CA GLY A 668 -15.39 -1.08 -39.57
C GLY A 668 -14.30 -2.13 -39.56
N GLN A 669 -13.56 -2.33 -38.44
CA GLN A 669 -12.51 -3.35 -38.32
C GLN A 669 -12.70 -4.21 -37.05
N ASN A 670 -12.59 -5.53 -37.21
CA ASN A 670 -12.64 -6.52 -36.14
C ASN A 670 -11.28 -6.58 -35.42
N GLY A 671 -11.24 -6.34 -34.11
CA GLY A 671 -10.02 -6.47 -33.29
C GLY A 671 -10.21 -6.08 -31.84
N GLU A 672 -9.24 -6.43 -31.00
CA GLU A 672 -9.21 -6.12 -29.54
C GLU A 672 -9.33 -4.60 -29.25
N SER A 673 -8.88 -3.75 -30.14
CA SER A 673 -8.98 -2.28 -30.03
C SER A 673 -10.42 -1.76 -30.01
N GLN A 674 -11.37 -2.47 -30.61
CA GLN A 674 -12.79 -2.04 -30.70
C GLN A 674 -13.44 -1.89 -29.34
N GLN A 675 -13.15 -2.78 -28.38
CA GLN A 675 -13.68 -2.70 -27.02
C GLN A 675 -13.24 -1.43 -26.30
N TRP A 676 -11.96 -1.09 -26.43
CA TRP A 676 -11.37 0.10 -25.82
C TRP A 676 -11.90 1.39 -26.42
N VAL A 677 -12.07 1.45 -27.74
CA VAL A 677 -12.68 2.59 -28.42
C VAL A 677 -14.11 2.79 -27.95
N THR A 678 -14.92 1.73 -27.90
CA THR A 678 -16.30 1.79 -27.42
C THR A 678 -16.39 2.22 -25.96
N ALA A 679 -15.52 1.67 -25.09
CA ALA A 679 -15.43 2.04 -23.69
C ALA A 679 -15.05 3.52 -23.51
N SER A 680 -14.06 4.01 -24.27
CA SER A 680 -13.62 5.41 -24.24
C SER A 680 -14.73 6.36 -24.68
N MET A 681 -15.48 6.04 -25.72
CA MET A 681 -16.61 6.87 -26.18
C MET A 681 -17.76 6.89 -25.17
N ARG A 682 -18.03 5.79 -24.49
CA ARG A 682 -19.01 5.75 -23.38
C ARG A 682 -18.57 6.60 -22.18
N LEU A 683 -17.28 6.54 -21.80
CA LEU A 683 -16.73 7.37 -20.73
C LEU A 683 -16.74 8.85 -21.11
N LEU A 684 -16.44 9.19 -22.36
CA LEU A 684 -16.51 10.56 -22.84
C LEU A 684 -17.96 11.09 -22.86
N SER A 685 -18.93 10.26 -23.21
CA SER A 685 -20.35 10.58 -23.11
C SER A 685 -20.79 10.83 -21.65
N LEU A 686 -20.25 10.07 -20.71
CA LEU A 686 -20.47 10.28 -19.29
C LEU A 686 -19.85 11.60 -18.82
N ALA A 687 -18.62 11.91 -19.24
CA ALA A 687 -17.95 13.17 -18.96
C ALA A 687 -18.72 14.39 -19.51
N ALA A 688 -19.28 14.26 -20.69
CA ALA A 688 -20.12 15.29 -21.31
C ALA A 688 -21.40 15.56 -20.52
N ARG A 689 -22.07 14.49 -20.08
CA ARG A 689 -23.26 14.61 -19.21
C ARG A 689 -22.92 15.10 -17.82
N GLY A 690 -21.72 14.75 -17.30
CA GLY A 690 -21.20 15.24 -16.03
C GLY A 690 -20.79 16.72 -16.02
N GLY A 691 -20.75 17.39 -17.17
CA GLY A 691 -20.42 18.81 -17.28
C GLY A 691 -18.93 19.13 -17.38
N PHE A 692 -18.06 18.14 -17.60
CA PHE A 692 -16.60 18.31 -17.66
C PHE A 692 -15.96 17.81 -18.98
N LEU A 693 -16.73 17.85 -20.07
CA LEU A 693 -16.28 17.42 -21.40
C LEU A 693 -14.99 18.11 -21.86
N GLU A 694 -14.89 19.42 -21.69
CA GLU A 694 -13.71 20.20 -22.12
C GLU A 694 -12.43 19.69 -21.43
N ARG A 695 -12.52 19.39 -20.12
CA ARG A 695 -11.40 18.85 -19.35
C ARG A 695 -11.02 17.46 -19.84
N ALA A 696 -12.01 16.59 -20.07
CA ALA A 696 -11.78 15.24 -20.58
C ALA A 696 -11.09 15.25 -21.95
N LEU A 697 -11.52 16.10 -22.88
CA LEU A 697 -10.90 16.27 -24.18
C LEU A 697 -9.48 16.86 -24.09
N ALA A 698 -9.27 17.82 -23.19
CA ALA A 698 -7.96 18.39 -22.94
C ALA A 698 -6.95 17.35 -22.40
N ASP A 699 -7.40 16.42 -21.58
CA ASP A 699 -6.57 15.33 -21.05
C ASP A 699 -6.31 14.25 -22.12
N MET A 700 -7.30 13.90 -22.93
CA MET A 700 -7.11 13.01 -24.09
C MET A 700 -6.08 13.58 -25.08
N ARG A 701 -5.99 14.90 -25.23
CA ARG A 701 -5.02 15.58 -26.11
C ARG A 701 -3.55 15.39 -25.66
N LYS A 702 -3.32 15.03 -24.39
CA LYS A 702 -1.97 14.82 -23.80
C LYS A 702 -1.49 13.37 -23.91
N VAL A 703 -2.34 12.47 -24.40
CA VAL A 703 -1.98 11.05 -24.49
C VAL A 703 -0.94 10.87 -25.60
N ALA A 704 0.22 10.34 -25.22
CA ALA A 704 1.27 9.94 -26.13
C ALA A 704 1.33 8.40 -26.27
N TRP A 705 1.85 7.90 -27.39
CA TRP A 705 2.08 6.48 -27.62
C TRP A 705 3.43 6.21 -28.28
N ASP A 706 3.83 4.97 -28.26
CA ASP A 706 5.14 4.51 -28.79
C ASP A 706 5.19 4.30 -30.31
N ARG A 707 4.06 4.37 -31.02
CA ARG A 707 3.94 4.17 -32.48
C ARG A 707 4.19 5.43 -33.31
N GLY A 708 4.56 6.55 -32.64
CA GLY A 708 4.90 7.83 -33.30
C GLY A 708 3.71 8.75 -33.51
N PRO A 709 3.96 9.99 -33.92
CA PRO A 709 2.95 11.04 -34.08
C PRO A 709 1.95 10.73 -35.20
N VAL A 710 0.74 11.25 -35.01
CA VAL A 710 -0.39 11.13 -35.95
C VAL A 710 -0.65 12.49 -36.62
N ARG A 711 -0.78 12.50 -37.94
CA ARG A 711 -1.15 13.71 -38.69
C ARG A 711 -2.67 13.79 -38.86
N LEU A 712 -3.27 14.84 -38.31
CA LEU A 712 -4.68 15.16 -38.54
C LEU A 712 -4.90 16.66 -38.59
N GLY A 713 -5.46 17.17 -39.68
CA GLY A 713 -5.76 18.58 -39.88
C GLY A 713 -4.55 19.45 -40.31
N HIS A 714 -4.81 20.75 -40.42
CA HIS A 714 -3.84 21.78 -40.74
C HIS A 714 -4.08 22.99 -39.84
N TYR A 715 -3.04 23.72 -39.51
CA TYR A 715 -3.16 25.06 -38.95
C TYR A 715 -2.56 26.12 -39.89
N ARG A 716 -3.11 27.30 -39.82
CA ARG A 716 -2.63 28.42 -40.65
C ARG A 716 -1.63 29.27 -39.88
N LYS A 717 -0.44 29.47 -40.42
CA LYS A 717 0.53 30.39 -39.84
C LYS A 717 0.11 31.82 -40.03
N ALA A 718 0.75 32.78 -39.35
CA ALA A 718 0.50 34.21 -39.48
C ALA A 718 0.73 34.77 -40.90
N ASP A 719 1.58 34.11 -41.68
CA ASP A 719 1.88 34.41 -43.10
C ASP A 719 0.86 33.82 -44.05
N GLY A 720 -0.20 33.15 -43.58
CA GLY A 720 -1.21 32.50 -44.40
C GLY A 720 -0.89 31.08 -44.85
N THR A 721 0.30 30.54 -44.60
CA THR A 721 0.70 29.21 -45.00
C THR A 721 -0.02 28.14 -44.20
N LEU A 722 -0.59 27.11 -44.86
CA LEU A 722 -1.18 25.93 -44.23
C LEU A 722 -0.09 24.91 -43.91
N VAL A 723 0.01 24.55 -42.64
CA VAL A 723 0.98 23.57 -42.15
C VAL A 723 0.25 22.36 -41.57
N PRO A 724 0.66 21.11 -41.91
CA PRO A 724 0.08 19.90 -41.31
C PRO A 724 0.15 19.93 -39.81
N GLN A 725 -0.93 19.54 -39.15
CA GLN A 725 -1.01 19.45 -37.71
C GLN A 725 -0.72 18.02 -37.23
N TRP A 726 0.16 17.89 -36.26
CA TRP A 726 0.58 16.64 -35.67
C TRP A 726 0.11 16.51 -34.25
N HIS A 727 -0.20 15.27 -33.84
CA HIS A 727 -0.65 14.90 -32.50
C HIS A 727 0.19 13.74 -31.98
N ASP A 728 0.43 13.70 -30.68
CA ASP A 728 1.32 12.71 -30.04
C ASP A 728 0.78 11.28 -30.04
N SER A 729 -0.51 11.10 -30.34
CA SER A 729 -1.15 9.77 -30.46
C SER A 729 -2.43 9.84 -31.28
N GLU A 730 -2.97 8.67 -31.64
CA GLU A 730 -4.30 8.51 -32.24
C GLU A 730 -5.40 9.04 -31.33
N VAL A 731 -5.31 8.80 -30.01
CA VAL A 731 -6.25 9.32 -29.02
C VAL A 731 -6.24 10.84 -28.99
N ALA A 732 -5.06 11.47 -29.06
CA ALA A 732 -4.94 12.92 -29.10
C ALA A 732 -5.52 13.50 -30.40
N ALA A 733 -5.35 12.81 -31.52
CA ALA A 733 -5.94 13.20 -32.83
C ALA A 733 -7.48 13.07 -32.82
N ILE A 734 -8.02 12.01 -32.24
CA ILE A 734 -9.48 11.81 -32.08
C ILE A 734 -10.08 12.90 -31.19
N ALA A 735 -9.45 13.24 -30.07
CA ALA A 735 -9.91 14.31 -29.19
C ALA A 735 -9.93 15.67 -29.91
N PHE A 736 -8.92 15.94 -30.74
CA PHE A 736 -8.89 17.13 -31.60
C PHE A 736 -10.04 17.14 -32.61
N ALA A 737 -10.31 16.00 -33.25
CA ALA A 737 -11.43 15.88 -34.21
C ALA A 737 -12.78 16.14 -33.53
N ILE A 738 -12.99 15.62 -32.34
CA ILE A 738 -14.21 15.86 -31.52
C ILE A 738 -14.36 17.35 -31.20
N GLN A 739 -13.30 18.01 -30.73
CA GLN A 739 -13.32 19.45 -30.46
C GLN A 739 -13.69 20.26 -31.69
N ASN A 740 -13.12 19.94 -32.86
CA ASN A 740 -13.44 20.62 -34.11
C ASN A 740 -14.87 20.38 -34.57
N LEU A 741 -15.40 19.17 -34.38
CA LEU A 741 -16.79 18.86 -34.75
C LEU A 741 -17.78 19.65 -33.89
N ILE A 742 -17.52 19.74 -32.58
CA ILE A 742 -18.34 20.54 -31.64
C ILE A 742 -18.27 22.03 -32.02
N ALA A 743 -17.07 22.56 -32.28
CA ALA A 743 -16.90 23.97 -32.66
C ALA A 743 -17.58 24.32 -34.00
N ARG A 744 -17.52 23.43 -34.99
CA ARG A 744 -18.24 23.59 -36.26
C ARG A 744 -19.77 23.65 -36.06
N ARG A 745 -20.32 22.86 -35.11
CA ARG A 745 -21.77 22.90 -34.84
C ARG A 745 -22.21 24.23 -34.25
N GLY A 746 -21.41 24.78 -33.31
CA GLY A 746 -21.71 26.12 -32.76
C GLY A 746 -21.67 27.27 -33.77
N ASN A 747 -20.92 27.11 -34.88
CA ASN A 747 -20.79 28.11 -35.94
C ASN A 747 -21.81 27.93 -37.09
N LEU A 748 -22.56 26.82 -37.13
CA LEU A 748 -23.56 26.56 -38.18
C LEU A 748 -24.86 27.37 -38.02
N GLU A 749 -25.03 28.06 -36.90
CA GLU A 749 -26.20 28.95 -36.66
C GLU A 749 -26.05 30.35 -37.25
N GLU A 750 -24.84 30.74 -37.75
CA GLU A 750 -24.63 31.99 -38.52
C GLU A 750 -24.41 31.65 -40.01
N GLY A 751 -25.46 31.31 -40.71
CA GLY A 751 -25.69 31.37 -42.14
C GLY A 751 -24.50 31.25 -43.12
N ALA A 752 -23.76 30.13 -43.13
CA ALA A 752 -22.78 29.80 -44.14
C ALA A 752 -23.14 28.50 -44.87
N SER A 753 -23.36 28.57 -46.15
CA SER A 753 -23.59 27.43 -47.07
C SER A 753 -22.50 26.38 -47.04
N PRO A 754 -22.83 25.10 -47.30
CA PRO A 754 -21.86 23.99 -47.25
C PRO A 754 -21.12 23.81 -48.57
N ASP A 755 -20.38 24.82 -49.03
CA ASP A 755 -19.45 24.67 -50.15
C ASP A 755 -18.02 24.96 -49.74
N GLY A 756 -17.37 23.94 -49.24
CA GLY A 756 -15.97 23.86 -48.95
C GLY A 756 -15.46 22.45 -49.17
N ALA A 757 -15.68 21.90 -50.38
CA ALA A 757 -14.99 20.72 -50.83
C ALA A 757 -13.47 21.02 -50.83
N SER A 758 -12.71 20.53 -49.88
CA SER A 758 -11.26 20.60 -49.91
C SER A 758 -10.77 19.80 -51.11
N SER A 759 -10.19 20.50 -52.08
CA SER A 759 -9.42 19.96 -53.14
C SER A 759 -8.37 19.01 -52.61
N ILE A 760 -8.38 17.78 -53.12
CA ILE A 760 -7.37 16.74 -52.81
C ILE A 760 -6.10 17.17 -53.56
N GLU A 761 -5.23 17.92 -52.89
CA GLU A 761 -3.81 18.00 -53.29
C GLU A 761 -3.05 16.74 -52.87
N ALA A 762 -2.17 16.30 -53.74
CA ALA A 762 -1.34 15.12 -53.57
C ALA A 762 -0.64 15.14 -52.20
N PRO A 763 -0.52 13.98 -51.52
CA PRO A 763 -0.04 13.93 -50.15
C PRO A 763 1.41 14.44 -50.09
N ALA A 764 1.63 15.43 -49.21
CA ALA A 764 2.98 15.79 -48.80
C ALA A 764 3.66 14.56 -48.13
N PRO A 765 4.96 14.35 -48.35
CA PRO A 765 5.66 13.20 -47.81
C PRO A 765 5.51 13.09 -46.29
N MET A 766 5.29 11.88 -45.83
CA MET A 766 5.10 11.59 -44.40
C MET A 766 6.40 11.85 -43.63
N ALA A 767 6.33 12.48 -42.48
CA ALA A 767 7.47 12.63 -41.60
C ALA A 767 7.79 11.26 -40.95
N GLY A 768 8.86 10.64 -41.41
CA GLY A 768 9.47 9.43 -40.86
C GLY A 768 10.90 9.71 -40.40
N ALA A 769 11.65 8.67 -40.10
CA ALA A 769 13.09 8.79 -39.86
C ALA A 769 13.78 9.34 -41.12
N LYS A 770 14.93 9.97 -40.92
CA LYS A 770 15.68 10.57 -42.07
C LYS A 770 16.21 9.46 -42.97
N CYS A 771 15.88 9.51 -44.22
CA CYS A 771 16.40 8.58 -45.20
C CYS A 771 17.90 8.77 -45.42
N PRO A 772 18.74 7.71 -45.37
CA PRO A 772 20.16 7.84 -45.57
C PRO A 772 20.52 8.20 -47.02
N GLU A 773 19.70 7.85 -48.00
CA GLU A 773 19.95 8.11 -49.42
C GLU A 773 19.56 9.52 -49.89
N CYS A 774 18.32 9.95 -49.60
CA CYS A 774 17.83 11.24 -50.10
C CYS A 774 17.75 12.35 -49.05
N GLY A 775 18.05 12.04 -47.79
CA GLY A 775 18.02 13.01 -46.69
C GLY A 775 16.64 13.47 -46.22
N ALA A 776 15.58 13.01 -46.89
CA ALA A 776 14.20 13.38 -46.53
C ALA A 776 13.73 12.61 -45.28
N HIS A 777 12.93 13.24 -44.44
CA HIS A 777 12.26 12.58 -43.30
C HIS A 777 11.04 11.81 -43.81
N ALA A 778 11.28 10.72 -44.55
CA ALA A 778 10.26 9.96 -45.28
C ALA A 778 10.40 8.43 -45.16
N MET A 779 11.18 7.94 -44.17
CA MET A 779 11.31 6.51 -43.89
C MET A 779 10.11 6.03 -43.10
N ILE A 780 9.41 5.02 -43.65
CA ILE A 780 8.31 4.32 -42.98
C ILE A 780 8.59 2.82 -42.91
N ARG A 781 8.03 2.11 -41.93
CA ARG A 781 8.11 0.65 -41.88
C ARG A 781 6.94 0.07 -42.66
N LYS A 782 7.23 -0.68 -43.71
CA LYS A 782 6.25 -1.36 -44.55
C LYS A 782 6.67 -2.81 -44.75
N ASP A 783 5.77 -3.74 -44.50
CA ASP A 783 6.00 -5.19 -44.64
C ASP A 783 7.26 -5.70 -43.91
N GLY A 784 7.57 -5.12 -42.72
CA GLY A 784 8.76 -5.47 -41.94
C GLY A 784 10.06 -4.80 -42.34
N CYS A 785 10.08 -4.01 -43.44
CA CYS A 785 11.25 -3.28 -43.90
C CYS A 785 11.07 -1.76 -43.76
N ASP A 786 12.16 -1.03 -43.51
CA ASP A 786 12.18 0.42 -43.55
C ASP A 786 12.19 0.89 -45.00
N PHE A 787 11.20 1.66 -45.45
CA PHE A 787 11.00 2.11 -46.82
C PHE A 787 10.88 3.62 -46.89
N CYS A 788 11.64 4.26 -47.80
CA CYS A 788 11.52 5.67 -48.03
C CYS A 788 10.43 5.99 -49.07
N THR A 789 9.40 6.71 -48.64
CA THR A 789 8.26 7.06 -49.51
C THR A 789 8.60 8.09 -50.55
N GLN A 790 9.78 8.76 -50.48
CA GLN A 790 10.19 9.79 -51.43
C GLN A 790 11.14 9.27 -52.50
N CYS A 791 12.11 8.42 -52.17
CA CYS A 791 13.08 7.94 -53.15
C CYS A 791 13.02 6.41 -53.37
N GLY A 792 12.17 5.69 -52.63
CA GLY A 792 12.04 4.24 -52.77
C GLY A 792 13.14 3.43 -52.11
N HIS A 793 14.08 4.06 -51.42
CA HIS A 793 15.14 3.37 -50.69
C HIS A 793 14.53 2.38 -49.68
N VAL A 794 15.07 1.15 -49.64
CA VAL A 794 14.69 0.11 -48.69
C VAL A 794 15.85 -0.05 -47.70
N GLY A 795 15.60 0.25 -46.41
CA GLY A 795 16.54 0.07 -45.30
C GLY A 795 16.49 -1.32 -44.68
N SER A 796 16.74 -1.45 -43.39
CA SER A 796 16.79 -2.72 -42.70
C SER A 796 15.45 -3.44 -42.72
N CYS A 797 15.46 -4.73 -43.00
CA CYS A 797 14.34 -5.67 -42.90
C CYS A 797 14.61 -6.62 -41.73
N GLY A 798 13.73 -6.69 -40.73
CA GLY A 798 13.86 -7.58 -39.58
C GLY A 798 12.80 -7.36 -38.52
#